data_39f87a6b69127b580e0adb231cbdec4f
#
_entry.id   39f87a6b69127b580e0adb231cbdec4f
#
_cell.length_a   1.000
_cell.length_b   1.000
_cell.length_c   1.000
_cell.angle_alpha   90.00
_cell.angle_beta   90.00
_cell.angle_gamma   90.00
#
_symmetry.space_group_name_H-M   'P 1'
#
loop_
_entity.id
_entity.type
_entity.pdbx_description
1 polymer ?
#
loop_
_entity_poly.entity_id
_entity_poly.type
_entity_poly.pdbx_seq_one_letter_code
_entity_poly.pdbx_strand_id
1 'polypeptide(L)'
;MKIPIRFLLTALLGLWTGASVQAANPEVLECRLHVTGIGDFALHSISARILGTAFLDDPKHPDLFMLGDKYYKNECFRYSCVDRGKDGVPVFERKERIKLPDGALAKICIRQRGKRIYLFWCSDKELRYAEYDAKKAAFLEKGALPLPEMKWNPKNITVELPDDGSLRVSASCTIVSSTKAPGNWRAADYFPYDGTGVWRGRFGADGFFSFNYPKFPKGTASEPQFIAASEKEIFGSSNGIDVIRYPGQDGIITGSSYGGLYFLKRKADGTCEPKRHIVDETFNALRHPTIWPTPVVYPNEQGEYVDLLATGEGGAFYYRFTGKFASDGRPVYDDPVTLKEKNPALYAGSLVTPTLVDWDGDGKLDIVCGNSAGHILFFRNAGTNRNPSFRSGTYLKAGNEIIHIQPGYGEDIQGPGESRWGYVGANVFDWNNDGKPDILTNDSRGKHTVFMQGANGLEAGKSIYLNDLELHGMWRCRPGVGTMAGKYVYFTLDDQDEIHRYFREDDYNLTDGGKMKLTDGSSVKANWLEAGGKGRLRFEIVDWDGDGIKDLLLATNMHHMIPDTIRGIPWSRPKPLRGATLLFLRNAGTEADPVFEFPKQLKYKGELVRFGHHGCGASTGMIGKITDGLPNVVVGDERGSIYLLEREHLSW
;
A
#
# COMPACT_ATOMS: atom_id res chain seq x y z
N MET A 1 68.78 -11.10 12.69
CA MET A 1 67.82 -11.43 13.76
C MET A 1 66.44 -11.01 13.26
N LYS A 2 65.67 -11.96 12.71
CA LYS A 2 64.34 -11.75 12.12
C LYS A 2 63.29 -12.06 13.17
N ILE A 3 62.48 -11.08 13.55
CA ILE A 3 61.33 -11.24 14.44
C ILE A 3 60.11 -11.37 13.50
N PRO A 4 59.31 -12.46 13.58
CA PRO A 4 58.09 -12.57 12.81
C PRO A 4 56.95 -11.88 13.55
N ILE A 5 56.38 -10.85 12.96
CA ILE A 5 55.12 -10.22 13.41
C ILE A 5 53.99 -11.17 13.01
N ARG A 6 53.43 -11.88 13.95
CA ARG A 6 52.15 -12.57 13.84
C ARG A 6 51.07 -11.50 13.87
N PHE A 7 50.42 -11.24 12.75
CA PHE A 7 49.16 -10.56 12.70
C PHE A 7 48.08 -11.49 13.28
N LEU A 8 47.61 -11.17 14.44
CA LEU A 8 46.30 -11.65 14.94
C LEU A 8 45.23 -11.00 14.06
N LEU A 9 44.75 -11.71 13.07
CA LEU A 9 43.46 -11.40 12.45
C LEU A 9 42.37 -11.82 13.43
N THR A 10 42.00 -10.91 14.35
CA THR A 10 40.76 -11.02 15.06
C THR A 10 39.67 -10.72 14.05
N ALA A 11 39.02 -11.74 13.55
CA ALA A 11 37.81 -11.63 12.77
C ALA A 11 36.74 -10.95 13.64
N LEU A 12 36.66 -9.65 13.52
CA LEU A 12 35.43 -8.91 13.83
C LEU A 12 34.40 -9.36 12.79
N LEU A 13 33.77 -10.50 13.05
CA LEU A 13 32.42 -10.76 12.58
C LEU A 13 31.57 -9.63 13.15
N GLY A 14 31.58 -8.51 12.45
CA GLY A 14 30.58 -7.48 12.63
C GLY A 14 29.24 -8.16 12.42
N LEU A 15 28.56 -8.46 13.52
CA LEU A 15 27.13 -8.65 13.54
C LEU A 15 26.51 -7.49 12.77
N TRP A 16 26.23 -7.74 11.50
CA TRP A 16 25.18 -7.03 10.80
C TRP A 16 23.88 -7.40 11.49
N THR A 17 23.67 -6.86 12.68
CA THR A 17 22.31 -6.66 13.16
C THR A 17 21.68 -5.75 12.13
N GLY A 18 20.97 -6.37 11.19
CA GLY A 18 20.09 -5.64 10.31
C GLY A 18 19.36 -4.66 11.20
N ALA A 19 19.50 -3.36 10.93
CA ALA A 19 18.74 -2.37 11.64
C ALA A 19 17.29 -2.81 11.51
N SER A 20 16.75 -3.35 12.59
CA SER A 20 15.36 -3.74 12.66
C SER A 20 14.59 -2.50 12.23
N VAL A 21 13.76 -2.64 11.19
CA VAL A 21 12.71 -1.68 10.91
C VAL A 21 12.05 -1.50 12.28
N GLN A 22 12.18 -0.35 12.89
CA GLN A 22 11.57 -0.14 14.19
C GLN A 22 10.07 -0.21 13.94
N ALA A 23 9.44 -1.26 14.45
CA ALA A 23 8.02 -1.46 14.31
C ALA A 23 7.28 -0.21 14.78
N ALA A 24 6.11 0.03 14.20
CA ALA A 24 5.19 1.05 14.69
C ALA A 24 5.02 0.89 16.21
N ASN A 25 4.88 2.00 16.92
CA ASN A 25 4.62 1.98 18.36
C ASN A 25 3.31 1.21 18.63
N PRO A 26 3.31 0.12 19.43
CA PRO A 26 2.12 -0.67 19.72
C PRO A 26 0.95 0.18 20.26
N GLU A 27 1.23 1.12 21.14
CA GLU A 27 0.24 2.03 21.72
C GLU A 27 -0.48 2.88 20.65
N VAL A 28 0.26 3.32 19.63
CA VAL A 28 -0.32 4.04 18.49
C VAL A 28 -1.20 3.11 17.66
N LEU A 29 -0.80 1.85 17.48
CA LEU A 29 -1.58 0.89 16.69
C LEU A 29 -2.94 0.54 17.31
N GLU A 30 -3.07 0.66 18.64
CA GLU A 30 -4.33 0.46 19.36
C GLU A 30 -5.33 1.61 19.12
N CYS A 31 -4.86 2.78 18.69
CA CYS A 31 -5.69 3.96 18.40
C CYS A 31 -6.35 3.91 17.02
N ARG A 32 -6.36 2.76 16.36
CA ARG A 32 -6.92 2.59 15.02
C ARG A 32 -8.43 2.81 15.02
N LEU A 33 -8.90 3.64 14.10
CA LEU A 33 -10.32 3.80 13.83
C LEU A 33 -10.88 2.61 13.05
N HIS A 34 -12.17 2.33 13.25
CA HIS A 34 -12.87 1.21 12.62
C HIS A 34 -14.14 1.66 11.93
N VAL A 35 -14.53 0.95 10.89
CA VAL A 35 -15.83 1.05 10.25
C VAL A 35 -16.82 0.23 11.08
N THR A 36 -18.01 0.78 11.31
CA THR A 36 -19.10 0.03 11.94
C THR A 36 -19.92 -0.69 10.87
N GLY A 37 -19.97 -2.01 10.94
CA GLY A 37 -20.68 -2.85 9.98
C GLY A 37 -19.75 -3.44 8.90
N ILE A 38 -20.27 -3.56 7.68
CA ILE A 38 -19.48 -4.07 6.55
C ILE A 38 -18.77 -2.91 5.87
N GLY A 39 -17.47 -3.07 5.64
CA GLY A 39 -16.62 -2.12 4.93
C GLY A 39 -15.67 -2.80 3.96
N ASP A 40 -14.82 -2.02 3.32
CA ASP A 40 -13.78 -2.54 2.46
C ASP A 40 -12.74 -3.31 3.27
N PHE A 41 -12.23 -4.40 2.70
CA PHE A 41 -11.27 -5.27 3.36
C PHE A 41 -9.97 -4.52 3.67
N ALA A 42 -9.63 -4.44 4.95
CA ALA A 42 -8.45 -3.74 5.43
C ALA A 42 -7.22 -4.64 5.44
N LEU A 43 -6.27 -4.42 4.54
CA LEU A 43 -5.01 -5.14 4.58
C LEU A 43 -4.26 -4.81 5.88
N HIS A 44 -3.78 -5.85 6.57
CA HIS A 44 -2.99 -5.66 7.80
C HIS A 44 -1.52 -5.31 7.51
N SER A 45 -1.10 -5.35 6.26
CA SER A 45 0.19 -4.88 5.77
C SER A 45 0.04 -4.44 4.30
N ILE A 46 0.90 -3.55 3.85
CA ILE A 46 0.78 -2.88 2.54
C ILE A 46 0.73 -3.86 1.35
N SER A 47 1.42 -4.98 1.46
CA SER A 47 1.49 -6.03 0.43
C SER A 47 1.16 -7.41 1.01
N ALA A 48 0.17 -7.47 1.92
CA ALA A 48 -0.32 -8.73 2.43
C ALA A 48 -0.84 -9.61 1.28
N ARG A 49 -0.51 -10.91 1.35
CA ARG A 49 -0.89 -11.87 0.31
C ARG A 49 -1.67 -13.03 0.88
N ILE A 50 -2.65 -13.50 0.14
CA ILE A 50 -3.39 -14.71 0.46
C ILE A 50 -2.49 -15.91 0.16
N LEU A 51 -2.26 -16.76 1.16
CA LEU A 51 -1.47 -17.99 1.02
C LEU A 51 -2.28 -19.15 0.45
N GLY A 52 -3.58 -19.09 0.60
CA GLY A 52 -4.55 -20.10 0.18
C GLY A 52 -5.81 -20.05 1.00
N THR A 53 -6.71 -20.96 0.70
CA THR A 53 -8.04 -21.09 1.31
C THR A 53 -8.24 -22.47 1.92
N ALA A 54 -9.07 -22.58 2.94
CA ALA A 54 -9.46 -23.86 3.52
C ALA A 54 -10.83 -23.76 4.21
N PHE A 55 -11.60 -24.85 4.18
CA PHE A 55 -12.88 -24.96 4.89
C PHE A 55 -12.61 -25.32 6.35
N LEU A 56 -12.91 -24.40 7.25
CA LEU A 56 -12.76 -24.57 8.70
C LEU A 56 -14.11 -24.44 9.41
N ASP A 57 -14.69 -23.26 9.35
CA ASP A 57 -15.91 -22.92 10.09
C ASP A 57 -17.17 -23.21 9.26
N ASP A 58 -17.12 -22.97 7.93
CA ASP A 58 -18.24 -23.18 7.01
C ASP A 58 -17.83 -24.16 5.90
N PRO A 59 -18.61 -25.24 5.66
CA PRO A 59 -18.33 -26.19 4.57
C PRO A 59 -18.59 -25.64 3.16
N LYS A 60 -19.23 -24.47 3.03
CA LYS A 60 -19.54 -23.84 1.75
C LYS A 60 -18.60 -22.68 1.40
N HIS A 61 -18.11 -22.00 2.41
CA HIS A 61 -17.32 -20.78 2.23
C HIS A 61 -15.95 -20.95 2.89
N PRO A 62 -14.87 -21.09 2.11
CA PRO A 62 -13.54 -21.30 2.68
C PRO A 62 -12.99 -20.02 3.31
N ASP A 63 -12.27 -20.20 4.40
CA ASP A 63 -11.50 -19.17 5.08
C ASP A 63 -10.25 -18.82 4.28
N LEU A 64 -9.71 -17.61 4.52
CA LEU A 64 -8.44 -17.14 3.98
C LEU A 64 -7.34 -17.22 5.03
N PHE A 65 -6.13 -17.53 4.59
CA PHE A 65 -4.90 -17.33 5.34
C PHE A 65 -4.07 -16.26 4.65
N MET A 66 -3.86 -15.14 5.32
CA MET A 66 -3.20 -13.98 4.75
C MET A 66 -1.90 -13.67 5.50
N LEU A 67 -0.80 -13.60 4.77
CA LEU A 67 0.53 -13.28 5.29
C LEU A 67 0.89 -11.83 4.97
N GLY A 68 1.27 -11.07 5.98
CA GLY A 68 1.87 -9.75 5.85
C GLY A 68 3.27 -9.79 5.26
N ASP A 69 3.79 -8.62 4.93
CA ASP A 69 5.16 -8.48 4.45
C ASP A 69 6.17 -8.37 5.59
N LYS A 70 7.46 -8.38 5.22
CA LYS A 70 8.59 -8.34 6.16
C LYS A 70 8.65 -7.07 7.04
N TYR A 71 8.06 -5.97 6.57
CA TYR A 71 8.07 -4.71 7.32
C TYR A 71 7.12 -4.75 8.51
N TYR A 72 6.10 -5.63 8.44
CA TYR A 72 5.12 -5.87 9.50
C TYR A 72 5.27 -7.27 10.12
N LYS A 73 6.52 -7.71 10.33
CA LYS A 73 6.90 -8.95 11.00
C LYS A 73 6.34 -10.23 10.38
N ASN A 74 5.95 -10.20 9.09
CA ASN A 74 5.37 -11.35 8.41
C ASN A 74 4.21 -11.99 9.20
N GLU A 75 3.35 -11.20 9.81
CA GLU A 75 2.21 -11.72 10.55
C GLU A 75 1.23 -12.43 9.63
N CYS A 76 0.78 -13.61 10.04
CA CYS A 76 -0.24 -14.38 9.34
C CYS A 76 -1.54 -14.35 10.14
N PHE A 77 -2.65 -14.09 9.46
CA PHE A 77 -3.99 -14.12 10.06
C PHE A 77 -4.93 -15.01 9.27
N ARG A 78 -5.86 -15.64 9.99
CA ARG A 78 -7.04 -16.28 9.38
C ARG A 78 -8.17 -15.24 9.27
N TYR A 79 -8.89 -15.31 8.17
CA TYR A 79 -10.12 -14.57 7.95
C TYR A 79 -11.21 -15.55 7.57
N SER A 80 -12.29 -15.58 8.34
CA SER A 80 -13.43 -16.46 8.09
C SER A 80 -14.40 -15.78 7.14
N CYS A 81 -14.87 -16.49 6.12
CA CYS A 81 -15.94 -16.00 5.28
C CYS A 81 -17.27 -16.14 6.06
N VAL A 82 -17.89 -15.01 6.39
CA VAL A 82 -19.07 -14.97 7.27
C VAL A 82 -20.37 -14.71 6.50
N ASP A 83 -20.27 -14.22 5.27
CA ASP A 83 -21.42 -13.92 4.41
C ASP A 83 -20.96 -13.75 2.95
N ARG A 84 -21.93 -13.67 2.04
CA ARG A 84 -21.77 -13.08 0.71
C ARG A 84 -22.78 -11.96 0.56
N GLY A 85 -22.30 -10.80 0.13
CA GLY A 85 -23.15 -9.66 -0.14
C GLY A 85 -24.22 -9.97 -1.21
N LYS A 86 -25.20 -9.09 -1.35
CA LYS A 86 -26.24 -9.22 -2.41
C LYS A 86 -25.64 -9.26 -3.83
N ASP A 87 -24.44 -8.75 -3.98
CA ASP A 87 -23.63 -8.78 -5.20
C ASP A 87 -22.78 -10.05 -5.33
N GLY A 88 -22.89 -10.99 -4.39
CA GLY A 88 -22.13 -12.24 -4.36
C GLY A 88 -20.67 -12.08 -3.91
N VAL A 89 -20.25 -10.86 -3.52
CA VAL A 89 -18.89 -10.62 -3.04
C VAL A 89 -18.71 -11.23 -1.65
N PRO A 90 -17.65 -12.02 -1.41
CA PRO A 90 -17.39 -12.60 -0.08
C PRO A 90 -17.15 -11.53 0.98
N VAL A 91 -17.74 -11.71 2.16
CA VAL A 91 -17.54 -10.88 3.35
C VAL A 91 -16.74 -11.68 4.37
N PHE A 92 -15.61 -11.17 4.76
CA PHE A 92 -14.71 -11.82 5.70
C PHE A 92 -14.77 -11.17 7.08
N GLU A 93 -14.38 -11.92 8.09
CA GLU A 93 -14.15 -11.43 9.44
C GLU A 93 -12.78 -11.90 9.91
N ARG A 94 -11.95 -10.99 10.35
CA ARG A 94 -10.63 -11.31 10.87
C ARG A 94 -10.74 -12.15 12.15
N LYS A 95 -10.04 -13.26 12.19
CA LYS A 95 -9.96 -14.18 13.34
C LYS A 95 -8.56 -14.10 13.98
N GLU A 96 -8.07 -15.23 14.42
CA GLU A 96 -6.82 -15.34 15.15
C GLU A 96 -5.58 -15.14 14.29
N ARG A 97 -4.50 -14.75 14.95
CA ARG A 97 -3.16 -14.77 14.41
C ARG A 97 -2.64 -16.21 14.35
N ILE A 98 -2.08 -16.58 13.20
CA ILE A 98 -1.57 -17.93 12.95
C ILE A 98 -0.05 -17.93 13.11
N LYS A 99 0.46 -18.84 13.91
CA LYS A 99 1.89 -19.09 14.04
C LYS A 99 2.37 -19.95 12.86
N LEU A 100 3.33 -19.42 12.10
CA LEU A 100 3.99 -20.15 11.01
C LEU A 100 5.28 -20.82 11.51
N PRO A 101 5.73 -21.92 10.87
CA PRO A 101 7.06 -22.48 11.11
C PRO A 101 8.17 -21.49 10.75
N ASP A 102 9.33 -21.65 11.37
CA ASP A 102 10.49 -20.81 11.08
C ASP A 102 10.91 -20.93 9.61
N GLY A 103 11.17 -19.81 8.97
CA GLY A 103 11.53 -19.73 7.55
C GLY A 103 10.38 -19.87 6.56
N ALA A 104 9.14 -20.14 7.00
CA ALA A 104 7.96 -20.26 6.13
C ALA A 104 7.38 -18.88 5.74
N LEU A 105 8.18 -18.04 5.04
CA LEU A 105 7.84 -16.65 4.75
C LEU A 105 7.79 -16.32 3.26
N ALA A 106 8.34 -17.19 2.42
CA ALA A 106 8.40 -17.00 0.97
C ALA A 106 8.21 -18.32 0.25
N LYS A 107 7.85 -18.29 -1.05
CA LYS A 107 7.63 -19.49 -1.85
C LYS A 107 6.70 -20.46 -1.12
N ILE A 108 5.52 -20.00 -0.75
CA ILE A 108 4.64 -20.58 0.26
C ILE A 108 3.21 -20.63 -0.27
N CYS A 109 2.50 -21.72 0.02
CA CYS A 109 1.07 -21.84 -0.26
C CYS A 109 0.38 -22.75 0.75
N ILE A 110 -0.94 -22.60 0.89
CA ILE A 110 -1.80 -23.45 1.72
C ILE A 110 -2.74 -24.23 0.84
N ARG A 111 -2.91 -25.52 1.17
CA ARG A 111 -3.84 -26.43 0.47
C ARG A 111 -4.51 -27.37 1.45
N GLN A 112 -5.73 -27.76 1.12
CA GLN A 112 -6.51 -28.71 1.90
C GLN A 112 -6.70 -30.02 1.16
N ARG A 113 -6.57 -31.17 1.87
CA ARG A 113 -7.00 -32.51 1.42
C ARG A 113 -7.85 -33.14 2.53
N GLY A 114 -9.13 -33.35 2.25
CA GLY A 114 -10.09 -33.78 3.26
C GLY A 114 -10.13 -32.80 4.43
N LYS A 115 -9.92 -33.31 5.66
CA LYS A 115 -9.90 -32.48 6.88
C LYS A 115 -8.52 -31.90 7.21
N ARG A 116 -7.49 -32.24 6.46
CA ARG A 116 -6.12 -31.77 6.73
C ARG A 116 -5.79 -30.54 5.90
N ILE A 117 -5.28 -29.52 6.55
CA ILE A 117 -4.83 -28.27 5.93
C ILE A 117 -3.32 -28.24 6.03
N TYR A 118 -2.68 -28.15 4.89
CA TYR A 118 -1.24 -28.17 4.74
C TYR A 118 -0.72 -26.79 4.35
N LEU A 119 0.41 -26.44 4.94
CA LEU A 119 1.26 -25.34 4.50
C LEU A 119 2.47 -25.96 3.82
N PHE A 120 2.81 -25.48 2.62
CA PHE A 120 4.02 -25.84 1.89
C PHE A 120 4.88 -24.63 1.67
N TRP A 121 6.19 -24.78 1.83
CA TRP A 121 7.16 -23.74 1.47
C TRP A 121 8.48 -24.33 1.00
N CYS A 122 9.17 -23.61 0.11
CA CYS A 122 10.51 -24.02 -0.30
C CYS A 122 11.58 -23.35 0.55
N SER A 123 12.49 -24.16 1.10
CA SER A 123 13.84 -23.76 1.46
C SER A 123 14.78 -23.91 0.25
N ASP A 124 16.09 -23.73 0.43
CA ASP A 124 17.02 -23.79 -0.71
C ASP A 124 17.07 -25.16 -1.40
N LYS A 125 16.86 -26.25 -0.67
CA LYS A 125 16.98 -27.64 -1.17
C LYS A 125 15.79 -28.53 -0.88
N GLU A 126 14.80 -28.03 -0.20
CA GLU A 126 13.67 -28.84 0.30
C GLU A 126 12.34 -28.13 0.10
N LEU A 127 11.33 -28.92 -0.26
CA LEU A 127 9.93 -28.59 -0.07
C LEU A 127 9.52 -29.05 1.32
N ARG A 128 9.31 -28.11 2.23
CA ARG A 128 8.87 -28.39 3.60
C ARG A 128 7.36 -28.30 3.70
N TYR A 129 6.79 -29.02 4.65
CA TYR A 129 5.34 -28.97 4.89
C TYR A 129 4.99 -29.05 6.36
N ALA A 130 3.86 -28.42 6.70
CA ALA A 130 3.28 -28.39 8.03
C ALA A 130 1.77 -28.66 7.95
N GLU A 131 1.19 -29.14 9.05
CA GLU A 131 -0.26 -29.28 9.19
C GLU A 131 -0.81 -28.25 10.18
N TYR A 132 -1.99 -27.73 9.88
CA TYR A 132 -2.66 -26.78 10.75
C TYR A 132 -3.24 -27.45 11.98
N ASP A 133 -2.93 -26.88 13.14
CA ASP A 133 -3.51 -27.24 14.45
C ASP A 133 -4.40 -26.09 14.91
N ALA A 134 -5.71 -26.25 14.80
CA ALA A 134 -6.68 -25.21 15.16
C ALA A 134 -6.65 -24.84 16.64
N LYS A 135 -6.32 -25.80 17.54
CA LYS A 135 -6.25 -25.54 18.99
C LYS A 135 -5.08 -24.64 19.36
N LYS A 136 -4.01 -24.67 18.56
CA LYS A 136 -2.80 -23.87 18.76
C LYS A 136 -2.76 -22.64 17.88
N ALA A 137 -3.71 -22.47 16.96
CA ALA A 137 -3.68 -21.50 15.89
C ALA A 137 -2.29 -21.46 15.19
N ALA A 138 -1.79 -22.63 14.79
CA ALA A 138 -0.43 -22.78 14.29
C ALA A 138 -0.32 -23.85 13.21
N PHE A 139 0.60 -23.66 12.28
CA PHE A 139 1.08 -24.72 11.42
C PHE A 139 2.25 -25.43 12.08
N LEU A 140 2.10 -26.71 12.34
CA LEU A 140 3.12 -27.56 12.96
C LEU A 140 3.86 -28.34 11.88
N GLU A 141 5.16 -28.10 11.79
CA GLU A 141 6.01 -28.77 10.79
C GLU A 141 5.94 -30.30 10.94
N LYS A 142 5.84 -30.99 9.82
CA LYS A 142 5.71 -32.46 9.73
C LYS A 142 6.85 -33.13 9.00
N GLY A 143 7.53 -32.41 8.11
CA GLY A 143 8.66 -32.95 7.37
C GLY A 143 9.07 -32.11 6.17
N ALA A 144 10.02 -32.67 5.44
CA ALA A 144 10.58 -32.10 4.24
C ALA A 144 10.77 -33.16 3.16
N LEU A 145 10.70 -32.74 1.90
CA LEU A 145 10.96 -33.53 0.71
C LEU A 145 12.09 -32.87 -0.07
N PRO A 146 13.04 -33.63 -0.62
CA PRO A 146 14.12 -33.06 -1.41
C PRO A 146 13.54 -32.41 -2.68
N LEU A 147 13.95 -31.18 -2.99
CA LEU A 147 13.64 -30.57 -4.27
C LEU A 147 14.43 -31.27 -5.39
N PRO A 148 13.86 -31.41 -6.59
CA PRO A 148 14.63 -31.90 -7.74
C PRO A 148 15.70 -30.87 -8.10
N GLU A 149 16.74 -31.31 -8.81
CA GLU A 149 17.74 -30.39 -9.34
C GLU A 149 17.09 -29.47 -10.39
N MET A 150 17.13 -28.18 -10.13
CA MET A 150 16.53 -27.16 -11.00
C MET A 150 17.57 -26.14 -11.44
N LYS A 151 17.53 -25.81 -12.72
CA LYS A 151 18.40 -24.77 -13.30
C LYS A 151 18.14 -23.38 -12.71
N TRP A 152 16.91 -23.11 -12.23
CA TRP A 152 16.49 -21.82 -11.65
C TRP A 152 15.76 -22.04 -10.34
N ASN A 153 15.98 -21.14 -9.39
CA ASN A 153 15.30 -21.20 -8.10
C ASN A 153 13.83 -20.80 -8.23
N PRO A 154 12.90 -21.49 -7.59
CA PRO A 154 11.51 -21.09 -7.49
C PRO A 154 11.36 -19.70 -6.87
N LYS A 155 10.48 -18.89 -7.43
CA LYS A 155 10.09 -17.60 -6.89
C LYS A 155 8.73 -17.67 -6.18
N ASN A 156 7.78 -18.30 -6.84
CA ASN A 156 6.48 -18.63 -6.27
C ASN A 156 6.19 -20.11 -6.52
N ILE A 157 5.40 -20.70 -5.64
CA ILE A 157 4.94 -22.08 -5.77
C ILE A 157 3.44 -22.17 -5.56
N THR A 158 2.83 -23.16 -6.20
CA THR A 158 1.52 -23.69 -5.86
C THR A 158 1.58 -25.22 -5.85
N VAL A 159 0.70 -25.84 -5.09
CA VAL A 159 0.66 -27.28 -4.88
C VAL A 159 -0.73 -27.79 -5.18
N GLU A 160 -0.82 -28.90 -5.87
CA GLU A 160 -2.04 -29.71 -6.00
C GLU A 160 -1.88 -31.00 -5.19
N LEU A 161 -2.95 -31.43 -4.56
CA LEU A 161 -3.01 -32.65 -3.76
C LEU A 161 -4.05 -33.61 -4.35
N PRO A 162 -3.75 -34.31 -5.46
CA PRO A 162 -4.67 -35.25 -6.08
C PRO A 162 -5.08 -36.40 -5.15
N ASP A 163 -6.25 -37.03 -5.42
CA ASP A 163 -6.79 -38.11 -4.59
C ASP A 163 -5.98 -39.41 -4.69
N ASP A 164 -5.13 -39.55 -5.73
CA ASP A 164 -4.21 -40.67 -5.89
C ASP A 164 -3.04 -40.70 -4.87
N GLY A 165 -3.00 -39.74 -3.97
CA GLY A 165 -1.96 -39.64 -2.94
C GLY A 165 -0.69 -38.96 -3.41
N SER A 166 -0.61 -38.49 -4.64
CA SER A 166 0.52 -37.72 -5.16
C SER A 166 0.48 -36.27 -4.67
N LEU A 167 1.58 -35.55 -4.94
CA LEU A 167 1.67 -34.12 -4.76
C LEU A 167 2.32 -33.55 -6.02
N ARG A 168 1.65 -32.60 -6.67
CA ARG A 168 2.19 -31.87 -7.82
C ARG A 168 2.54 -30.46 -7.41
N VAL A 169 3.74 -30.01 -7.77
CA VAL A 169 4.21 -28.65 -7.55
C VAL A 169 4.33 -27.95 -8.88
N SER A 170 3.75 -26.76 -8.97
CA SER A 170 4.02 -25.81 -10.05
C SER A 170 4.75 -24.61 -9.47
N ALA A 171 5.76 -24.15 -10.17
CA ALA A 171 6.62 -23.05 -9.73
C ALA A 171 6.85 -22.04 -10.84
N SER A 172 6.90 -20.75 -10.49
CA SER A 172 7.45 -19.70 -11.35
C SER A 172 8.89 -19.39 -10.95
N CYS A 173 9.75 -19.13 -11.95
CA CYS A 173 11.16 -18.81 -11.77
C CYS A 173 11.52 -17.65 -12.69
N THR A 174 12.45 -16.81 -12.30
CA THR A 174 13.04 -15.82 -13.21
C THR A 174 14.13 -16.50 -14.04
N ILE A 175 13.89 -16.64 -15.34
CA ILE A 175 14.86 -17.28 -16.28
C ILE A 175 15.81 -16.29 -16.94
N VAL A 176 15.37 -15.04 -17.08
CA VAL A 176 16.20 -13.91 -17.45
C VAL A 176 16.02 -12.85 -16.40
N SER A 177 17.09 -12.52 -15.67
CA SER A 177 17.03 -11.43 -14.71
C SER A 177 16.67 -10.13 -15.43
N SER A 178 15.89 -9.29 -14.79
CA SER A 178 15.63 -7.96 -15.30
C SER A 178 16.98 -7.28 -15.58
N THR A 179 17.29 -7.10 -16.84
CA THR A 179 18.21 -6.05 -17.19
C THR A 179 17.60 -4.76 -16.68
N LYS A 180 18.39 -3.94 -15.99
CA LYS A 180 17.96 -2.59 -15.66
C LYS A 180 17.30 -2.03 -16.91
N ALA A 181 16.16 -1.39 -16.75
CA ALA A 181 15.58 -0.59 -17.82
C ALA A 181 16.72 0.19 -18.51
N PRO A 182 16.72 0.37 -19.81
CA PRO A 182 17.74 1.20 -20.47
C PRO A 182 17.97 2.43 -19.62
N GLY A 183 19.23 2.81 -19.39
CA GLY A 183 19.56 3.86 -18.42
C GLY A 183 18.86 5.22 -18.66
N ASN A 184 18.19 5.34 -19.77
CA ASN A 184 17.37 6.46 -20.21
C ASN A 184 15.93 6.05 -20.59
N TRP A 185 15.37 5.04 -19.94
CA TRP A 185 13.97 4.63 -20.18
C TRP A 185 12.95 5.76 -19.97
N ARG A 186 13.37 6.89 -19.39
CA ARG A 186 12.61 8.13 -19.26
C ARG A 186 12.72 9.03 -20.49
N ALA A 187 13.50 8.64 -21.50
CA ALA A 187 13.59 9.45 -22.71
C ALA A 187 12.22 9.54 -23.42
N ALA A 188 11.92 10.69 -23.95
CA ALA A 188 10.61 11.03 -24.51
C ALA A 188 10.16 10.12 -25.68
N ASP A 189 11.08 9.41 -26.30
CA ASP A 189 10.86 8.45 -27.37
C ASP A 189 10.57 7.02 -26.90
N TYR A 190 10.61 6.76 -25.58
CA TYR A 190 10.40 5.45 -25.01
C TYR A 190 9.10 5.40 -24.20
N PHE A 191 8.01 4.99 -24.81
CA PHE A 191 6.70 4.81 -24.18
C PHE A 191 6.42 3.34 -23.91
N PRO A 192 6.80 2.85 -22.74
CA PRO A 192 6.66 1.42 -22.42
C PRO A 192 5.26 1.01 -21.98
N TYR A 193 4.32 1.93 -21.91
CA TYR A 193 2.93 1.68 -21.51
C TYR A 193 2.00 1.72 -22.71
N ASP A 194 1.03 0.81 -22.77
CA ASP A 194 -0.09 0.93 -23.72
C ASP A 194 -1.15 1.94 -23.25
N GLY A 195 -2.16 2.18 -24.08
CA GLY A 195 -3.25 3.11 -23.81
C GLY A 195 -4.08 2.76 -22.57
N THR A 196 -3.99 1.52 -22.06
CA THR A 196 -4.59 1.09 -20.79
C THR A 196 -3.64 1.25 -19.61
N GLY A 197 -2.43 1.78 -19.82
CA GLY A 197 -1.38 1.95 -18.83
C GLY A 197 -0.70 0.64 -18.41
N VAL A 198 -0.77 -0.39 -19.22
CA VAL A 198 0.01 -1.63 -19.02
C VAL A 198 1.40 -1.43 -19.57
N TRP A 199 2.41 -1.79 -18.76
CA TRP A 199 3.80 -1.75 -19.20
C TRP A 199 4.04 -2.78 -20.31
N ARG A 200 4.62 -2.34 -21.42
CA ARG A 200 5.03 -3.14 -22.59
C ARG A 200 6.54 -3.17 -22.82
N GLY A 201 7.30 -2.53 -21.95
CA GLY A 201 8.75 -2.50 -22.03
C GLY A 201 9.40 -3.85 -21.67
N ARG A 202 10.73 -4.02 -21.70
CA ARG A 202 11.43 -5.30 -21.49
C ARG A 202 12.06 -5.41 -20.10
N PHE A 203 11.59 -6.39 -19.29
CA PHE A 203 12.16 -6.69 -17.97
C PHE A 203 12.30 -8.18 -17.70
N GLY A 204 13.24 -8.80 -18.09
CA GLY A 204 13.46 -10.19 -17.75
C GLY A 204 12.40 -11.14 -18.35
N ALA A 205 12.47 -12.38 -18.07
CA ALA A 205 11.48 -13.38 -18.45
C ALA A 205 11.31 -14.39 -17.31
N ASP A 206 10.05 -14.82 -17.09
CA ASP A 206 9.75 -15.90 -16.15
C ASP A 206 9.57 -17.22 -16.89
N GLY A 207 10.02 -18.29 -16.26
CA GLY A 207 9.72 -19.66 -16.65
C GLY A 207 8.82 -20.33 -15.62
N PHE A 208 8.04 -21.29 -16.09
CA PHE A 208 7.13 -22.07 -15.27
C PHE A 208 7.54 -23.54 -15.35
N PHE A 209 7.56 -24.21 -14.21
CA PHE A 209 7.99 -25.58 -14.07
C PHE A 209 6.98 -26.38 -13.29
N SER A 210 6.91 -27.68 -13.55
CA SER A 210 6.12 -28.62 -12.77
C SER A 210 6.93 -29.87 -12.46
N PHE A 211 6.75 -30.44 -11.27
CA PHE A 211 7.30 -31.72 -10.85
C PHE A 211 6.36 -32.41 -9.85
N ASN A 212 6.49 -33.71 -9.70
CA ASN A 212 5.59 -34.53 -8.89
C ASN A 212 6.34 -35.33 -7.84
N TYR A 213 5.71 -35.52 -6.71
CA TYR A 213 6.04 -36.57 -5.73
C TYR A 213 4.96 -37.63 -5.82
N PRO A 214 5.26 -38.85 -6.36
CA PRO A 214 4.22 -39.87 -6.62
C PRO A 214 3.52 -40.39 -5.35
N LYS A 215 4.18 -40.30 -4.19
CA LYS A 215 3.65 -40.76 -2.91
C LYS A 215 3.94 -39.76 -1.79
N PHE A 216 3.11 -38.73 -1.67
CA PHE A 216 3.21 -37.78 -0.58
C PHE A 216 2.70 -38.41 0.74
N PRO A 217 3.40 -38.30 1.88
CA PRO A 217 4.58 -37.41 2.13
C PRO A 217 5.95 -38.11 2.01
N LYS A 218 6.10 -39.07 1.15
CA LYS A 218 7.35 -39.83 0.97
C LYS A 218 7.81 -39.80 -0.50
N GLY A 219 9.08 -40.13 -0.72
CA GLY A 219 9.65 -40.32 -2.05
C GLY A 219 10.45 -39.12 -2.57
N THR A 220 10.95 -39.28 -3.77
CA THR A 220 11.72 -38.28 -4.52
C THR A 220 10.83 -37.62 -5.57
N ALA A 221 11.13 -36.40 -5.92
CA ALA A 221 10.45 -35.69 -7.00
C ALA A 221 10.78 -36.33 -8.36
N SER A 222 9.86 -36.20 -9.30
CA SER A 222 10.18 -36.39 -10.72
C SER A 222 11.13 -35.30 -11.21
N GLU A 223 11.75 -35.52 -12.36
CA GLU A 223 12.48 -34.47 -13.06
C GLU A 223 11.56 -33.26 -13.31
N PRO A 224 12.09 -32.02 -13.16
CA PRO A 224 11.30 -30.83 -13.42
C PRO A 224 11.00 -30.68 -14.91
N GLN A 225 9.74 -30.60 -15.25
CA GLN A 225 9.28 -30.29 -16.59
C GLN A 225 9.12 -28.78 -16.76
N PHE A 226 9.77 -28.20 -17.76
CA PHE A 226 9.50 -26.83 -18.18
C PHE A 226 8.16 -26.78 -18.90
N ILE A 227 7.20 -26.01 -18.38
CA ILE A 227 5.82 -26.03 -18.89
C ILE A 227 5.47 -24.79 -19.69
N ALA A 228 6.11 -23.64 -19.41
CA ALA A 228 5.90 -22.41 -20.17
C ALA A 228 7.02 -21.40 -19.92
N ALA A 229 7.17 -20.44 -20.85
CA ALA A 229 7.89 -19.19 -20.63
C ALA A 229 6.97 -18.00 -20.89
N SER A 230 7.28 -16.87 -20.28
CA SER A 230 6.68 -15.62 -20.72
C SER A 230 7.19 -15.29 -22.12
N GLU A 231 6.31 -14.80 -23.00
CA GLU A 231 6.73 -14.27 -24.29
C GLU A 231 7.71 -13.11 -24.07
N LYS A 232 8.62 -12.88 -25.05
CA LYS A 232 9.67 -11.85 -24.96
C LYS A 232 9.13 -10.43 -24.78
N GLU A 233 7.84 -10.25 -24.98
CA GLU A 233 7.17 -8.94 -24.99
C GLU A 233 6.27 -8.70 -23.77
N ILE A 234 5.99 -9.71 -22.95
CA ILE A 234 5.13 -9.60 -21.79
C ILE A 234 5.96 -9.67 -20.52
N PHE A 235 5.90 -8.63 -19.73
CA PHE A 235 6.78 -8.37 -18.64
C PHE A 235 6.23 -8.67 -17.30
N GLY A 236 7.15 -8.76 -16.48
CA GLY A 236 7.02 -8.68 -15.08
C GLY A 236 7.36 -10.01 -14.45
N SER A 237 8.08 -9.92 -13.36
CA SER A 237 8.22 -11.04 -12.47
C SER A 237 6.83 -11.47 -12.00
N SER A 238 6.51 -12.73 -12.16
CA SER A 238 5.26 -13.32 -11.67
C SER A 238 5.13 -13.11 -10.15
N ASN A 239 3.98 -12.63 -9.72
CA ASN A 239 3.61 -12.51 -8.32
C ASN A 239 2.47 -13.48 -8.04
N GLY A 240 2.73 -14.45 -7.18
CA GLY A 240 1.78 -15.53 -6.96
C GLY A 240 1.60 -16.44 -8.17
N ILE A 241 1.09 -17.60 -7.92
CA ILE A 241 0.75 -18.61 -8.92
C ILE A 241 -0.32 -19.50 -8.32
N ASP A 242 -1.37 -19.82 -9.08
CA ASP A 242 -2.37 -20.80 -8.67
C ASP A 242 -2.86 -21.63 -9.86
N VAL A 243 -3.37 -22.83 -9.58
CA VAL A 243 -3.95 -23.71 -10.58
C VAL A 243 -5.45 -23.48 -10.64
N ILE A 244 -5.97 -23.25 -11.83
CA ILE A 244 -7.40 -23.01 -12.06
C ILE A 244 -7.96 -24.04 -13.04
N ARG A 245 -9.20 -24.47 -12.77
CA ARG A 245 -9.93 -25.42 -13.60
C ARG A 245 -11.28 -24.84 -13.97
N TYR A 246 -11.40 -24.47 -15.25
CA TYR A 246 -12.66 -24.05 -15.84
C TYR A 246 -13.38 -25.22 -16.51
N PRO A 247 -14.68 -25.14 -16.77
CA PRO A 247 -15.35 -26.06 -17.66
C PRO A 247 -14.68 -26.10 -19.05
N GLY A 248 -14.12 -27.26 -19.41
CA GLY A 248 -13.49 -27.48 -20.72
C GLY A 248 -12.03 -27.03 -20.87
N GLN A 249 -11.44 -26.35 -19.90
CA GLN A 249 -10.00 -26.03 -19.92
C GLN A 249 -9.45 -25.79 -18.52
N ASP A 250 -8.17 -26.07 -18.32
CA ASP A 250 -7.45 -25.77 -17.09
C ASP A 250 -6.13 -25.05 -17.38
N GLY A 251 -5.49 -24.56 -16.34
CA GLY A 251 -4.23 -23.89 -16.47
C GLY A 251 -3.74 -23.26 -15.18
N ILE A 252 -2.94 -22.22 -15.34
CA ILE A 252 -2.31 -21.50 -14.25
C ILE A 252 -2.73 -20.03 -14.33
N ILE A 253 -3.10 -19.47 -13.18
CA ILE A 253 -3.28 -18.02 -12.98
C ILE A 253 -2.05 -17.46 -12.28
N THR A 254 -1.58 -16.30 -12.73
CA THR A 254 -0.46 -15.57 -12.09
C THR A 254 -0.66 -14.06 -12.24
N GLY A 255 -0.12 -13.31 -11.29
CA GLY A 255 -0.03 -11.86 -11.37
C GLY A 255 1.31 -11.38 -11.92
N SER A 256 1.46 -10.07 -12.09
CA SER A 256 2.73 -9.43 -12.44
C SER A 256 3.01 -8.21 -11.57
N SER A 257 4.26 -7.80 -11.52
CA SER A 257 4.66 -6.61 -10.75
C SER A 257 3.97 -5.31 -11.21
N TYR A 258 3.39 -5.29 -12.41
CA TYR A 258 2.79 -4.09 -13.03
C TYR A 258 1.26 -4.11 -13.10
N GLY A 259 0.61 -4.95 -12.32
CA GLY A 259 -0.84 -5.01 -12.22
C GLY A 259 -1.53 -5.87 -13.27
N GLY A 260 -0.80 -6.64 -14.08
CA GLY A 260 -1.39 -7.63 -14.98
C GLY A 260 -1.80 -8.90 -14.25
N LEU A 261 -2.91 -9.50 -14.65
CA LEU A 261 -3.32 -10.85 -14.30
C LEU A 261 -3.31 -11.70 -15.58
N TYR A 262 -2.75 -12.90 -15.50
CA TYR A 262 -2.49 -13.75 -16.67
C TYR A 262 -2.96 -15.16 -16.47
N PHE A 263 -3.42 -15.77 -17.56
CA PHE A 263 -3.75 -17.17 -17.67
C PHE A 263 -2.78 -17.89 -18.61
N LEU A 264 -2.31 -19.07 -18.20
CA LEU A 264 -1.51 -19.99 -18.98
C LEU A 264 -2.35 -21.24 -19.20
N LYS A 265 -2.95 -21.38 -20.38
CA LYS A 265 -3.80 -22.53 -20.72
C LYS A 265 -2.95 -23.80 -20.81
N ARG A 266 -3.37 -24.86 -20.13
CA ARG A 266 -2.71 -26.16 -20.18
C ARG A 266 -3.06 -26.90 -21.47
N LYS A 267 -2.07 -27.54 -22.07
CA LYS A 267 -2.20 -28.41 -23.25
C LYS A 267 -2.32 -29.88 -22.83
N ALA A 268 -2.70 -30.73 -23.78
CA ALA A 268 -2.84 -32.17 -23.54
C ALA A 268 -1.52 -32.87 -23.13
N ASP A 269 -0.38 -32.35 -23.55
CA ASP A 269 0.97 -32.84 -23.17
C ASP A 269 1.45 -32.39 -21.79
N GLY A 270 0.62 -31.62 -21.04
CA GLY A 270 0.93 -31.08 -19.72
C GLY A 270 1.71 -29.77 -19.75
N THR A 271 2.20 -29.31 -20.91
CA THR A 271 2.77 -27.97 -21.07
C THR A 271 1.64 -26.93 -21.11
N CYS A 272 2.02 -25.65 -21.04
CA CYS A 272 1.06 -24.55 -21.14
C CYS A 272 1.34 -23.71 -22.38
N GLU A 273 0.30 -23.02 -22.84
CA GLU A 273 0.45 -21.90 -23.76
C GLU A 273 1.18 -20.76 -23.06
N PRO A 274 1.80 -19.85 -23.82
CA PRO A 274 2.35 -18.63 -23.26
C PRO A 274 1.31 -17.85 -22.45
N LYS A 275 1.74 -17.17 -21.38
CA LYS A 275 0.84 -16.40 -20.54
C LYS A 275 0.17 -15.28 -21.33
N ARG A 276 -1.15 -15.15 -21.18
CA ARG A 276 -1.96 -14.09 -21.78
C ARG A 276 -2.77 -13.40 -20.70
N HIS A 277 -3.06 -12.12 -20.87
CA HIS A 277 -3.96 -11.41 -19.96
C HIS A 277 -5.32 -12.08 -19.89
N ILE A 278 -5.88 -12.18 -18.66
CA ILE A 278 -7.33 -12.34 -18.52
C ILE A 278 -8.01 -11.08 -19.04
N VAL A 279 -9.28 -11.17 -19.43
CA VAL A 279 -9.96 -10.07 -20.13
C VAL A 279 -11.28 -9.72 -19.45
N ASP A 280 -11.73 -8.48 -19.68
CA ASP A 280 -13.07 -8.00 -19.36
C ASP A 280 -14.10 -8.43 -20.45
N GLU A 281 -15.36 -8.07 -20.28
CA GLU A 281 -16.44 -8.34 -21.26
C GLU A 281 -16.25 -7.65 -22.61
N THR A 282 -15.39 -6.65 -22.71
CA THR A 282 -15.01 -6.00 -23.98
C THR A 282 -13.78 -6.64 -24.61
N PHE A 283 -13.28 -7.75 -24.02
CA PHE A 283 -12.06 -8.48 -24.42
C PHE A 283 -10.76 -7.69 -24.30
N ASN A 284 -10.77 -6.58 -23.58
CA ASN A 284 -9.57 -5.85 -23.20
C ASN A 284 -8.86 -6.54 -22.04
N ALA A 285 -7.55 -6.28 -21.90
CA ALA A 285 -6.79 -6.80 -20.78
C ALA A 285 -7.35 -6.27 -19.45
N LEU A 286 -7.89 -7.17 -18.63
CA LEU A 286 -8.40 -6.82 -17.31
C LEU A 286 -7.25 -6.48 -16.38
N ARG A 287 -7.32 -5.31 -15.77
CA ARG A 287 -6.27 -4.79 -14.91
C ARG A 287 -6.63 -4.91 -13.44
N HIS A 288 -5.67 -5.35 -12.66
CA HIS A 288 -5.77 -5.20 -11.21
C HIS A 288 -5.73 -3.72 -10.82
N PRO A 289 -6.59 -3.24 -9.95
CA PRO A 289 -6.63 -1.80 -9.57
C PRO A 289 -5.32 -1.27 -8.97
N THR A 290 -4.52 -2.17 -8.37
CA THR A 290 -3.21 -1.84 -7.78
C THR A 290 -2.08 -2.58 -8.50
N ILE A 291 -0.84 -2.44 -7.99
CA ILE A 291 0.32 -3.19 -8.49
C ILE A 291 0.56 -4.46 -7.67
N TRP A 292 1.39 -5.36 -8.18
CA TRP A 292 1.78 -6.65 -7.58
C TRP A 292 0.60 -7.59 -7.23
N PRO A 293 -0.40 -7.76 -8.11
CA PRO A 293 -1.47 -8.69 -7.82
C PRO A 293 -0.95 -10.10 -7.55
N THR A 294 -1.43 -10.67 -6.45
CA THR A 294 -1.17 -12.06 -6.07
C THR A 294 -2.50 -12.82 -6.08
N PRO A 295 -2.84 -13.48 -7.21
CA PRO A 295 -4.11 -14.16 -7.34
C PRO A 295 -4.12 -15.50 -6.60
N VAL A 296 -5.29 -15.84 -6.06
CA VAL A 296 -5.65 -17.14 -5.51
C VAL A 296 -7.03 -17.52 -6.03
N VAL A 297 -7.19 -18.76 -6.46
CA VAL A 297 -8.47 -19.27 -6.95
C VAL A 297 -9.45 -19.46 -5.79
N TYR A 298 -10.69 -19.01 -6.01
CA TYR A 298 -11.75 -19.01 -5.00
C TYR A 298 -13.04 -19.59 -5.58
N PRO A 299 -13.87 -20.29 -4.79
CA PRO A 299 -15.12 -20.83 -5.31
C PRO A 299 -16.15 -19.71 -5.56
N ASN A 300 -16.86 -19.84 -6.67
CA ASN A 300 -18.06 -19.06 -6.95
C ASN A 300 -19.23 -19.48 -6.03
N GLU A 301 -20.41 -18.92 -6.24
CA GLU A 301 -21.62 -19.25 -5.45
C GLU A 301 -22.09 -20.69 -5.62
N GLN A 302 -21.73 -21.33 -6.73
CA GLN A 302 -22.02 -22.73 -7.04
C GLN A 302 -20.99 -23.70 -6.44
N GLY A 303 -19.92 -23.18 -5.84
CA GLY A 303 -18.83 -23.98 -5.29
C GLY A 303 -17.74 -24.37 -6.30
N GLU A 304 -17.80 -23.84 -7.52
CA GLU A 304 -16.79 -24.07 -8.55
C GLU A 304 -15.60 -23.11 -8.35
N TYR A 305 -14.38 -23.64 -8.37
CA TYR A 305 -13.15 -22.87 -8.17
C TYR A 305 -12.71 -22.15 -9.46
N VAL A 306 -13.45 -21.12 -9.85
CA VAL A 306 -13.28 -20.35 -11.09
C VAL A 306 -13.14 -18.85 -10.88
N ASP A 307 -13.52 -18.34 -9.69
CA ASP A 307 -13.33 -16.94 -9.31
C ASP A 307 -11.94 -16.71 -8.78
N LEU A 308 -11.54 -15.43 -8.66
CA LEU A 308 -10.25 -15.07 -8.12
C LEU A 308 -10.39 -14.08 -6.97
N LEU A 309 -9.55 -14.28 -5.97
CA LEU A 309 -9.17 -13.23 -5.03
C LEU A 309 -7.76 -12.77 -5.36
N ALA A 310 -7.52 -11.48 -5.44
CA ALA A 310 -6.17 -10.97 -5.63
C ALA A 310 -5.88 -9.84 -4.66
N THR A 311 -4.76 -9.96 -3.95
CA THR A 311 -4.20 -8.86 -3.18
C THR A 311 -3.10 -8.19 -3.97
N GLY A 312 -2.92 -6.90 -3.71
CA GLY A 312 -1.83 -6.11 -4.26
C GLY A 312 -1.47 -4.99 -3.30
N GLU A 313 -0.56 -4.12 -3.67
CA GLU A 313 -0.21 -2.99 -2.81
C GLU A 313 -1.42 -2.07 -2.61
N GLY A 314 -1.91 -2.03 -1.36
CA GLY A 314 -3.00 -1.15 -0.98
C GLY A 314 -4.40 -1.63 -1.33
N GLY A 315 -4.63 -2.93 -1.57
CA GLY A 315 -5.98 -3.42 -1.80
C GLY A 315 -6.12 -4.94 -1.93
N ALA A 316 -7.34 -5.41 -1.70
CA ALA A 316 -7.75 -6.80 -1.93
C ALA A 316 -9.05 -6.81 -2.73
N PHE A 317 -9.09 -7.59 -3.80
CA PHE A 317 -10.16 -7.55 -4.79
C PHE A 317 -10.67 -8.94 -5.14
N TYR A 318 -11.95 -9.00 -5.47
CA TYR A 318 -12.66 -10.16 -5.97
C TYR A 318 -12.94 -10.00 -7.47
N TYR A 319 -12.72 -11.07 -8.21
CA TYR A 319 -12.97 -11.17 -9.64
C TYR A 319 -13.94 -12.32 -9.89
N ARG A 320 -15.11 -12.02 -10.43
CA ARG A 320 -16.10 -13.02 -10.80
C ARG A 320 -15.86 -13.51 -12.22
N PHE A 321 -15.75 -14.81 -12.39
CA PHE A 321 -15.72 -15.41 -13.71
C PHE A 321 -17.10 -15.35 -14.36
N THR A 322 -17.19 -14.82 -15.57
CA THR A 322 -18.48 -14.65 -16.28
C THR A 322 -19.03 -15.92 -16.91
N GLY A 323 -18.30 -17.05 -16.82
CA GLY A 323 -18.62 -18.26 -17.54
C GLY A 323 -18.22 -18.25 -19.02
N LYS A 324 -17.60 -17.16 -19.50
CA LYS A 324 -17.27 -16.94 -20.90
C LYS A 324 -15.76 -16.99 -21.16
N PHE A 325 -15.42 -17.25 -22.40
CA PHE A 325 -14.06 -17.17 -22.92
C PHE A 325 -14.02 -16.30 -24.17
N ALA A 326 -12.95 -15.57 -24.36
CA ALA A 326 -12.64 -14.95 -25.64
C ALA A 326 -12.37 -16.01 -26.71
N SER A 327 -12.41 -15.63 -27.97
CA SER A 327 -12.20 -16.54 -29.11
C SER A 327 -10.85 -17.26 -29.09
N ASP A 328 -9.86 -16.69 -28.42
CA ASP A 328 -8.52 -17.25 -28.21
C ASP A 328 -8.38 -18.06 -26.90
N GLY A 329 -9.49 -18.32 -26.20
CA GLY A 329 -9.54 -19.11 -24.98
C GLY A 329 -9.18 -18.37 -23.69
N ARG A 330 -8.95 -17.05 -23.72
CA ARG A 330 -8.73 -16.26 -22.50
C ARG A 330 -10.01 -16.17 -21.68
N PRO A 331 -9.96 -16.40 -20.35
CA PRO A 331 -11.13 -16.29 -19.50
C PRO A 331 -11.58 -14.84 -19.34
N VAL A 332 -12.91 -14.65 -19.35
CA VAL A 332 -13.56 -13.33 -19.21
C VAL A 332 -14.05 -13.17 -17.77
N TYR A 333 -13.67 -12.09 -17.14
CA TYR A 333 -14.05 -11.72 -15.77
C TYR A 333 -14.78 -10.39 -15.75
N ASP A 334 -15.65 -10.22 -14.75
CA ASP A 334 -16.19 -8.91 -14.40
C ASP A 334 -15.09 -7.97 -13.89
N ASP A 335 -15.35 -6.68 -13.92
CA ASP A 335 -14.47 -5.70 -13.29
C ASP A 335 -14.25 -6.04 -11.81
N PRO A 336 -13.02 -5.88 -11.31
CA PRO A 336 -12.70 -6.20 -9.93
C PRO A 336 -13.46 -5.31 -8.94
N VAL A 337 -14.00 -5.94 -7.90
CA VAL A 337 -14.61 -5.24 -6.78
C VAL A 337 -13.80 -5.45 -5.51
N THR A 338 -13.77 -4.44 -4.64
CA THR A 338 -13.07 -4.53 -3.35
C THR A 338 -13.68 -5.64 -2.50
N LEU A 339 -12.84 -6.51 -1.94
CA LEU A 339 -13.27 -7.47 -0.93
C LEU A 339 -13.91 -6.76 0.26
N LYS A 340 -14.81 -7.44 0.96
CA LYS A 340 -15.50 -6.89 2.12
C LYS A 340 -15.07 -7.57 3.42
N GLU A 341 -15.08 -6.79 4.49
CA GLU A 341 -14.77 -7.26 5.84
C GLU A 341 -15.81 -6.72 6.82
N LYS A 342 -16.10 -7.50 7.87
CA LYS A 342 -16.99 -7.10 8.96
C LYS A 342 -16.21 -6.34 10.01
N ASN A 343 -16.65 -5.12 10.32
CA ASN A 343 -16.00 -4.19 11.25
C ASN A 343 -14.49 -4.01 10.96
N PRO A 344 -14.10 -3.72 9.71
CA PRO A 344 -12.69 -3.55 9.37
C PRO A 344 -12.07 -2.34 10.06
N ALA A 345 -10.77 -2.26 10.08
CA ALA A 345 -10.11 -0.99 10.30
C ALA A 345 -10.57 0.03 9.25
N LEU A 346 -10.63 1.32 9.61
CA LEU A 346 -10.88 2.37 8.64
C LEU A 346 -9.72 2.34 7.62
N TYR A 347 -10.03 2.06 6.36
CA TYR A 347 -9.06 1.72 5.34
C TYR A 347 -9.33 2.48 4.04
N ALA A 348 -8.35 3.23 3.57
CA ALA A 348 -8.49 4.10 2.41
C ALA A 348 -7.50 3.80 1.27
N GLY A 349 -6.93 2.60 1.22
CA GLY A 349 -5.82 2.30 0.32
C GLY A 349 -4.48 2.71 0.89
N SER A 350 -3.36 2.45 0.20
CA SER A 350 -2.03 2.74 0.75
C SER A 350 -1.68 4.24 0.75
N LEU A 351 -0.79 4.63 1.66
CA LEU A 351 -0.27 5.99 1.82
C LEU A 351 -1.37 7.06 1.98
N VAL A 352 -2.26 6.83 2.92
CA VAL A 352 -3.44 7.66 3.13
C VAL A 352 -3.09 8.99 3.80
N THR A 353 -3.69 10.08 3.27
CA THR A 353 -3.55 11.45 3.79
C THR A 353 -4.92 11.98 4.24
N PRO A 354 -5.30 11.76 5.51
CA PRO A 354 -6.62 12.17 6.02
C PRO A 354 -6.69 13.69 6.25
N THR A 355 -7.89 14.23 6.07
CA THR A 355 -8.31 15.55 6.54
C THR A 355 -9.62 15.42 7.30
N LEU A 356 -9.71 15.99 8.50
CA LEU A 356 -10.92 16.12 9.27
C LEU A 356 -11.71 17.34 8.79
N VAL A 357 -12.97 17.16 8.44
CA VAL A 357 -13.85 18.22 7.94
C VAL A 357 -15.30 17.81 8.12
N ASP A 358 -16.20 18.75 8.36
CA ASP A 358 -17.63 18.53 8.21
C ASP A 358 -17.96 18.61 6.71
N TRP A 359 -17.93 17.42 6.05
CA TRP A 359 -18.05 17.34 4.59
C TRP A 359 -19.47 17.49 4.09
N ASP A 360 -20.43 16.95 4.81
CA ASP A 360 -21.84 16.94 4.41
C ASP A 360 -22.68 17.99 5.14
N GLY A 361 -22.10 18.83 5.97
CA GLY A 361 -22.75 19.95 6.66
C GLY A 361 -23.65 19.51 7.81
N ASP A 362 -23.41 18.31 8.39
CA ASP A 362 -24.24 17.79 9.51
C ASP A 362 -23.69 18.16 10.90
N GLY A 363 -22.65 18.96 10.97
CA GLY A 363 -21.99 19.45 12.20
C GLY A 363 -21.01 18.44 12.81
N LYS A 364 -20.73 17.33 12.13
CA LYS A 364 -19.79 16.31 12.60
C LYS A 364 -18.56 16.28 11.73
N LEU A 365 -17.44 16.03 12.37
CA LEU A 365 -16.18 15.86 11.64
C LEU A 365 -16.13 14.48 10.98
N ASP A 366 -16.10 14.49 9.67
CA ASP A 366 -15.87 13.37 8.79
C ASP A 366 -14.38 13.25 8.46
N ILE A 367 -14.03 12.25 7.64
CA ILE A 367 -12.69 12.10 7.10
C ILE A 367 -12.75 12.08 5.57
N VAL A 368 -12.00 12.97 4.94
CA VAL A 368 -11.69 12.94 3.52
C VAL A 368 -10.22 12.63 3.35
N CYS A 369 -9.87 11.67 2.50
CA CYS A 369 -8.47 11.27 2.34
C CYS A 369 -8.09 10.94 0.89
N GLY A 370 -6.92 11.43 0.47
CA GLY A 370 -6.22 10.97 -0.72
C GLY A 370 -5.39 9.71 -0.44
N ASN A 371 -5.05 8.98 -1.48
CA ASN A 371 -4.26 7.76 -1.40
C ASN A 371 -3.25 7.61 -2.56
N SER A 372 -2.42 6.57 -2.49
CA SER A 372 -1.44 6.28 -3.53
C SER A 372 -2.04 5.90 -4.88
N ALA A 373 -3.21 5.27 -4.90
CA ALA A 373 -3.87 4.89 -6.15
C ALA A 373 -4.41 6.10 -6.94
N GLY A 374 -4.44 7.29 -6.32
CA GLY A 374 -4.92 8.51 -6.95
C GLY A 374 -6.38 8.81 -6.72
N HIS A 375 -7.02 8.11 -5.79
CA HIS A 375 -8.40 8.33 -5.40
C HIS A 375 -8.50 9.22 -4.17
N ILE A 376 -9.66 9.84 -4.03
CA ILE A 376 -10.07 10.57 -2.83
C ILE A 376 -11.32 9.88 -2.28
N LEU A 377 -11.26 9.50 -1.00
CA LEU A 377 -12.33 8.79 -0.30
C LEU A 377 -12.93 9.66 0.79
N PHE A 378 -14.23 9.52 0.97
CA PHE A 378 -15.02 10.13 2.03
C PHE A 378 -15.52 9.06 3.00
N PHE A 379 -15.29 9.25 4.30
CA PHE A 379 -15.79 8.43 5.39
C PHE A 379 -16.68 9.26 6.28
N ARG A 380 -18.00 9.01 6.20
CA ARG A 380 -18.99 9.73 6.98
C ARG A 380 -18.96 9.32 8.45
N ASN A 381 -18.94 10.29 9.35
CA ASN A 381 -19.12 10.06 10.78
C ASN A 381 -20.61 9.95 11.13
N ALA A 382 -21.11 8.74 11.23
CA ALA A 382 -22.50 8.47 11.67
C ALA A 382 -22.68 8.53 13.20
N GLY A 383 -21.59 8.73 13.96
CA GLY A 383 -21.62 8.91 15.41
C GLY A 383 -21.76 10.37 15.83
N THR A 384 -20.90 10.80 16.74
CA THR A 384 -20.75 12.19 17.19
C THR A 384 -19.27 12.57 17.16
N ASN A 385 -18.93 13.86 17.26
CA ASN A 385 -17.52 14.26 17.34
C ASN A 385 -16.83 13.65 18.56
N ARG A 386 -17.53 13.50 19.70
CA ARG A 386 -16.95 12.88 20.90
C ARG A 386 -16.77 11.38 20.79
N ASN A 387 -17.70 10.68 20.14
CA ASN A 387 -17.69 9.23 19.93
C ASN A 387 -17.88 8.96 18.44
N PRO A 388 -16.83 9.10 17.63
CA PRO A 388 -16.94 8.93 16.19
C PRO A 388 -17.22 7.47 15.81
N SER A 389 -18.06 7.30 14.78
CA SER A 389 -18.42 5.99 14.23
C SER A 389 -18.51 6.13 12.72
N PHE A 390 -17.52 5.65 12.01
CA PHE A 390 -17.38 5.86 10.59
C PHE A 390 -18.13 4.79 9.78
N ARG A 391 -18.69 5.20 8.64
CA ARG A 391 -19.20 4.31 7.59
C ARG A 391 -18.05 3.92 6.65
N SER A 392 -18.29 2.89 5.83
CA SER A 392 -17.37 2.50 4.75
C SER A 392 -17.07 3.67 3.83
N GLY A 393 -15.83 3.76 3.37
CA GLY A 393 -15.41 4.81 2.46
C GLY A 393 -16.14 4.79 1.13
N THR A 394 -16.41 5.97 0.58
CA THR A 394 -16.95 6.15 -0.76
C THR A 394 -16.00 7.00 -1.58
N TYR A 395 -15.80 6.63 -2.84
CA TYR A 395 -14.97 7.42 -3.76
C TYR A 395 -15.68 8.74 -4.09
N LEU A 396 -14.99 9.86 -3.92
CA LEU A 396 -15.48 11.15 -4.35
C LEU A 396 -15.46 11.27 -5.87
N LYS A 397 -16.44 12.01 -6.38
CA LYS A 397 -16.65 12.25 -7.81
C LYS A 397 -16.53 13.74 -8.12
N ALA A 398 -15.93 14.08 -9.24
CA ALA A 398 -16.00 15.38 -9.84
C ALA A 398 -16.98 15.30 -11.03
N GLY A 399 -18.12 15.95 -10.92
CA GLY A 399 -19.26 15.67 -11.77
C GLY A 399 -19.73 14.22 -11.62
N ASN A 400 -19.80 13.48 -12.70
CA ASN A 400 -20.23 12.05 -12.68
C ASN A 400 -19.09 11.04 -12.57
N GLU A 401 -17.83 11.48 -12.66
CA GLU A 401 -16.66 10.61 -12.71
C GLU A 401 -15.96 10.53 -11.36
N ILE A 402 -15.53 9.31 -10.99
CA ILE A 402 -14.70 9.11 -9.79
C ILE A 402 -13.38 9.85 -10.00
N ILE A 403 -12.97 10.64 -9.01
CA ILE A 403 -11.65 11.28 -9.03
C ILE A 403 -10.58 10.20 -9.02
N HIS A 404 -9.79 10.15 -10.10
CA HIS A 404 -8.69 9.22 -10.26
C HIS A 404 -7.50 9.92 -10.91
N ILE A 405 -6.64 10.49 -10.08
CA ILE A 405 -5.45 11.22 -10.50
C ILE A 405 -4.32 10.21 -10.72
N GLN A 406 -3.80 10.14 -11.94
CA GLN A 406 -2.67 9.29 -12.30
C GLN A 406 -1.62 10.10 -13.07
N PRO A 407 -0.32 9.77 -12.92
CA PRO A 407 0.76 10.56 -13.52
C PRO A 407 0.77 10.50 -15.06
N GLY A 408 0.17 9.45 -15.64
CA GLY A 408 0.31 9.19 -17.07
C GLY A 408 1.73 8.74 -17.43
N TYR A 409 2.18 9.06 -18.63
CA TYR A 409 3.42 8.56 -19.25
C TYR A 409 4.55 9.59 -19.28
N GLY A 410 4.63 10.47 -18.29
CA GLY A 410 5.64 11.51 -18.24
C GLY A 410 6.98 11.05 -17.67
N GLU A 411 7.99 11.90 -17.83
CA GLU A 411 9.36 11.66 -17.36
C GLU A 411 9.49 11.63 -15.83
N ASP A 412 8.49 12.15 -15.11
CA ASP A 412 8.50 12.31 -13.65
C ASP A 412 8.11 11.04 -12.88
N ILE A 413 7.86 9.93 -13.59
CA ILE A 413 7.47 8.67 -13.00
C ILE A 413 8.71 7.95 -12.44
N GLN A 414 8.67 7.52 -11.18
CA GLN A 414 9.80 6.86 -10.53
C GLN A 414 10.14 5.47 -11.08
N GLY A 415 9.29 4.89 -11.86
CA GLY A 415 9.50 3.58 -12.47
C GLY A 415 8.24 3.02 -13.11
N PRO A 416 8.34 1.93 -13.85
CA PRO A 416 7.21 1.37 -14.59
C PRO A 416 6.03 0.96 -13.69
N GLY A 417 6.29 0.50 -12.47
CA GLY A 417 5.26 0.20 -11.48
C GLY A 417 4.54 1.43 -10.94
N GLU A 418 5.16 2.59 -11.03
CA GLU A 418 4.66 3.85 -10.46
C GLU A 418 3.68 4.59 -11.40
N SER A 419 3.56 4.20 -12.65
CA SER A 419 2.66 4.83 -13.63
C SER A 419 1.20 4.85 -13.23
N ARG A 420 0.80 3.98 -12.31
CA ARG A 420 -0.56 3.83 -11.80
C ARG A 420 -0.79 4.53 -10.48
N TRP A 421 0.24 5.08 -9.88
CA TRP A 421 0.16 5.72 -8.58
C TRP A 421 0.04 7.24 -8.72
N GLY A 422 -1.10 7.78 -8.29
CA GLY A 422 -1.34 9.22 -8.23
C GLY A 422 -0.67 9.86 -7.03
N TYR A 423 -0.49 9.11 -5.94
CA TYR A 423 0.06 9.61 -4.67
C TYR A 423 -0.57 10.93 -4.22
N VAL A 424 -1.89 10.97 -4.25
CA VAL A 424 -2.63 12.20 -3.99
C VAL A 424 -2.58 12.56 -2.52
N GLY A 425 -1.94 13.68 -2.22
CA GLY A 425 -2.01 14.36 -0.94
C GLY A 425 -3.16 15.36 -0.97
N ALA A 426 -4.31 15.00 -0.38
CA ALA A 426 -5.49 15.86 -0.34
C ALA A 426 -5.58 16.63 0.97
N ASN A 427 -5.89 17.91 0.89
CA ASN A 427 -6.36 18.74 2.00
C ASN A 427 -7.73 19.31 1.66
N VAL A 428 -8.53 19.58 2.67
CA VAL A 428 -9.92 20.08 2.51
C VAL A 428 -10.05 21.38 3.29
N PHE A 429 -10.55 22.40 2.61
CA PHE A 429 -10.72 23.72 3.19
C PHE A 429 -11.76 24.53 2.38
N ASP A 430 -12.51 25.41 2.99
CA ASP A 430 -13.36 26.38 2.28
C ASP A 430 -12.44 27.40 1.60
N TRP A 431 -11.99 27.05 0.41
CA TRP A 431 -10.93 27.79 -0.28
C TRP A 431 -11.43 29.08 -0.93
N ASN A 432 -12.66 29.06 -1.46
CA ASN A 432 -13.26 30.22 -2.12
C ASN A 432 -14.13 31.08 -1.16
N ASN A 433 -14.27 30.67 0.12
CA ASN A 433 -15.06 31.34 1.13
C ASN A 433 -16.58 31.37 0.80
N ASP A 434 -17.10 30.30 0.23
CA ASP A 434 -18.51 30.13 -0.07
C ASP A 434 -19.28 29.31 1.00
N GLY A 435 -18.59 28.89 2.05
CA GLY A 435 -19.13 28.11 3.16
C GLY A 435 -19.14 26.60 2.90
N LYS A 436 -18.53 26.13 1.79
CA LYS A 436 -18.44 24.71 1.46
C LYS A 436 -16.97 24.26 1.39
N PRO A 437 -16.71 23.01 1.75
CA PRO A 437 -15.35 22.48 1.71
C PRO A 437 -14.90 22.15 0.28
N ASP A 438 -13.79 22.72 -0.18
CA ASP A 438 -13.11 22.39 -1.42
C ASP A 438 -11.95 21.44 -1.18
N ILE A 439 -11.45 20.77 -2.22
CA ILE A 439 -10.32 19.85 -2.12
C ILE A 439 -9.13 20.40 -2.88
N LEU A 440 -8.00 20.52 -2.18
CA LEU A 440 -6.71 20.95 -2.73
C LEU A 440 -5.73 19.79 -2.68
N THR A 441 -5.11 19.48 -3.82
CA THR A 441 -4.26 18.30 -3.95
C THR A 441 -2.87 18.63 -4.48
N ASN A 442 -1.91 17.77 -4.10
CA ASN A 442 -0.64 17.60 -4.79
C ASN A 442 -0.51 16.11 -5.16
N ASP A 443 0.11 15.81 -6.28
CA ASP A 443 0.18 14.47 -6.84
C ASP A 443 1.62 13.93 -7.02
N SER A 444 1.74 12.79 -7.69
CA SER A 444 3.02 12.15 -7.99
C SER A 444 3.91 12.93 -8.96
N ARG A 445 3.38 13.94 -9.64
CA ARG A 445 4.11 14.81 -10.57
C ARG A 445 4.43 16.18 -9.99
N GLY A 446 4.02 16.44 -8.74
CA GLY A 446 4.18 17.75 -8.13
C GLY A 446 3.18 18.78 -8.63
N LYS A 447 2.11 18.35 -9.30
CA LYS A 447 1.02 19.24 -9.74
C LYS A 447 0.09 19.55 -8.56
N HIS A 448 -0.40 20.78 -8.55
CA HIS A 448 -1.37 21.25 -7.59
C HIS A 448 -2.70 21.49 -8.28
N THR A 449 -3.76 20.89 -7.73
CA THR A 449 -5.10 20.93 -8.32
C THR A 449 -6.12 21.27 -7.23
N VAL A 450 -7.10 22.10 -7.56
CA VAL A 450 -8.25 22.39 -6.72
C VAL A 450 -9.53 21.86 -7.38
N PHE A 451 -10.38 21.21 -6.57
CA PHE A 451 -11.72 20.77 -6.90
C PHE A 451 -12.68 21.59 -6.05
N MET A 452 -13.40 22.50 -6.68
CA MET A 452 -14.37 23.36 -6.01
C MET A 452 -15.69 22.63 -5.75
N GLN A 453 -16.28 22.84 -4.59
CA GLN A 453 -17.58 22.30 -4.24
C GLN A 453 -18.69 23.21 -4.74
N GLY A 454 -19.20 22.92 -5.93
CA GLY A 454 -20.31 23.67 -6.55
C GLY A 454 -21.69 23.32 -5.99
N ALA A 455 -22.73 23.79 -6.65
CA ALA A 455 -24.12 23.51 -6.27
C ALA A 455 -24.50 22.02 -6.46
N ASN A 456 -23.87 21.32 -7.38
CA ASN A 456 -24.19 19.93 -7.77
C ASN A 456 -23.08 18.93 -7.37
N GLY A 457 -22.23 19.27 -6.42
CA GLY A 457 -21.07 18.49 -6.01
C GLY A 457 -19.76 19.08 -6.52
N LEU A 458 -18.66 18.31 -6.42
CA LEU A 458 -17.36 18.77 -6.85
C LEU A 458 -17.31 18.99 -8.36
N GLU A 459 -16.74 20.12 -8.74
CA GLU A 459 -16.42 20.45 -10.12
C GLU A 459 -15.16 19.71 -10.59
N ALA A 460 -14.91 19.71 -11.90
CA ALA A 460 -13.66 19.18 -12.46
C ALA A 460 -12.44 19.92 -11.88
N GLY A 461 -11.41 19.19 -11.53
CA GLY A 461 -10.19 19.76 -10.98
C GLY A 461 -9.51 20.74 -11.94
N LYS A 462 -9.04 21.86 -11.41
CA LYS A 462 -8.29 22.89 -12.15
C LYS A 462 -6.93 23.10 -11.50
N SER A 463 -5.93 23.36 -12.32
CA SER A 463 -4.58 23.68 -11.85
C SER A 463 -4.54 24.95 -11.00
N ILE A 464 -3.65 24.99 -10.04
CA ILE A 464 -3.28 26.19 -9.27
C ILE A 464 -2.09 26.85 -9.96
N TYR A 465 -2.09 28.19 -10.03
CA TYR A 465 -1.11 28.99 -10.75
C TYR A 465 -0.35 29.93 -9.82
N LEU A 466 0.89 30.20 -10.18
CA LEU A 466 1.74 31.25 -9.61
C LEU A 466 2.33 32.07 -10.76
N ASN A 467 2.04 33.37 -10.82
CA ASN A 467 2.51 34.26 -11.89
C ASN A 467 2.19 33.69 -13.29
N ASP A 468 0.96 33.30 -13.54
CA ASP A 468 0.43 32.73 -14.80
C ASP A 468 1.04 31.37 -15.22
N LEU A 469 1.89 30.77 -14.40
CA LEU A 469 2.44 29.42 -14.61
C LEU A 469 1.79 28.42 -13.66
N GLU A 470 1.53 27.21 -14.12
CA GLU A 470 1.07 26.14 -13.23
C GLU A 470 2.03 25.99 -12.06
N LEU A 471 1.50 25.99 -10.83
CA LEU A 471 2.32 25.75 -9.65
C LEU A 471 2.88 24.33 -9.67
N HIS A 472 4.18 24.25 -9.76
CA HIS A 472 4.92 23.00 -9.62
C HIS A 472 5.79 23.07 -8.38
N GLY A 473 5.77 21.97 -7.62
CA GLY A 473 6.61 21.81 -6.46
C GLY A 473 7.12 20.37 -6.34
N MET A 474 7.61 20.02 -5.17
CA MET A 474 7.93 18.62 -4.91
C MET A 474 6.66 17.78 -4.82
N TRP A 475 6.78 16.56 -5.28
CA TRP A 475 5.74 15.57 -5.44
C TRP A 475 5.38 14.84 -4.14
N ARG A 476 4.17 14.25 -4.11
CA ARG A 476 3.66 13.45 -2.98
C ARG A 476 3.57 14.23 -1.66
N CYS A 477 3.37 15.55 -1.74
CA CYS A 477 3.11 16.40 -0.59
C CYS A 477 1.60 16.44 -0.29
N ARG A 478 1.21 16.58 0.97
CA ARG A 478 -0.12 17.09 1.29
C ARG A 478 0.04 18.56 1.60
N PRO A 479 -0.58 19.47 0.81
CA PRO A 479 -0.44 20.90 1.07
C PRO A 479 -1.05 21.26 2.43
N GLY A 480 -0.46 22.24 3.11
CA GLY A 480 -1.06 22.88 4.29
C GLY A 480 -1.93 24.04 3.83
N VAL A 481 -3.22 24.00 4.15
CA VAL A 481 -4.16 25.06 3.75
C VAL A 481 -4.87 25.59 4.97
N GLY A 482 -5.04 26.88 5.07
CA GLY A 482 -5.68 27.50 6.22
C GLY A 482 -5.65 29.02 6.17
N THR A 483 -5.90 29.65 7.31
CA THR A 483 -5.84 31.11 7.48
C THR A 483 -4.76 31.49 8.49
N MET A 484 -3.90 32.43 8.15
CA MET A 484 -2.90 33.04 9.03
C MET A 484 -2.93 34.56 8.86
N ALA A 485 -2.95 35.30 9.97
CA ALA A 485 -3.04 36.76 9.97
C ALA A 485 -4.16 37.31 9.05
N GLY A 486 -5.31 36.63 9.01
CA GLY A 486 -6.46 37.00 8.19
C GLY A 486 -6.32 36.76 6.69
N LYS A 487 -5.26 36.10 6.23
CA LYS A 487 -5.04 35.72 4.83
C LYS A 487 -5.16 34.21 4.64
N TYR A 488 -5.69 33.77 3.51
CA TYR A 488 -5.62 32.38 3.10
C TYR A 488 -4.20 32.04 2.68
N VAL A 489 -3.67 30.98 3.28
CA VAL A 489 -2.31 30.51 3.06
C VAL A 489 -2.29 29.09 2.49
N TYR A 490 -1.27 28.84 1.66
CA TYR A 490 -0.99 27.58 1.05
C TYR A 490 0.48 27.21 1.28
N PHE A 491 0.75 26.17 2.05
CA PHE A 491 2.10 25.67 2.29
C PHE A 491 2.36 24.43 1.43
N THR A 492 3.49 24.41 0.77
CA THR A 492 3.99 23.21 0.07
C THR A 492 5.52 23.23 0.01
N LEU A 493 6.11 22.27 -0.66
CA LEU A 493 7.53 22.27 -0.98
C LEU A 493 7.73 22.82 -2.38
N ASP A 494 8.67 23.76 -2.50
CA ASP A 494 9.09 24.28 -3.81
C ASP A 494 9.98 23.25 -4.55
N ASP A 495 10.47 23.61 -5.74
CA ASP A 495 11.36 22.81 -6.60
C ASP A 495 12.73 22.52 -5.95
N GLN A 496 13.10 23.29 -4.92
CA GLN A 496 14.32 23.11 -4.12
C GLN A 496 14.11 22.25 -2.86
N ASP A 497 12.89 21.69 -2.70
CA ASP A 497 12.50 20.88 -1.55
C ASP A 497 12.46 21.69 -0.23
N GLU A 498 12.20 23.00 -0.33
CA GLU A 498 12.09 23.91 0.81
C GLU A 498 10.62 24.21 1.12
N ILE A 499 10.30 24.37 2.41
CA ILE A 499 8.94 24.77 2.82
C ILE A 499 8.68 26.20 2.35
N HIS A 500 7.67 26.36 1.51
CA HIS A 500 7.30 27.63 0.90
C HIS A 500 5.85 27.95 1.22
N ARG A 501 5.58 29.19 1.61
CA ARG A 501 4.25 29.75 1.83
C ARG A 501 3.83 30.56 0.62
N TYR A 502 2.58 30.39 0.23
CA TYR A 502 1.91 31.20 -0.79
C TYR A 502 0.64 31.81 -0.19
N PHE A 503 0.17 32.91 -0.75
CA PHE A 503 -1.10 33.53 -0.40
C PHE A 503 -2.09 33.34 -1.56
N ARG A 504 -3.34 33.03 -1.22
CA ARG A 504 -4.42 32.99 -2.21
C ARG A 504 -4.67 34.42 -2.73
N GLU A 505 -4.62 34.59 -4.05
CA GLU A 505 -5.03 35.79 -4.75
C GLU A 505 -6.50 35.67 -5.20
N ASP A 506 -6.83 34.57 -5.84
CA ASP A 506 -8.18 34.15 -6.20
C ASP A 506 -8.32 32.62 -6.09
N ASP A 507 -9.37 32.05 -6.69
CA ASP A 507 -9.68 30.60 -6.57
C ASP A 507 -8.58 29.71 -7.16
N TYR A 508 -7.80 30.20 -8.10
CA TYR A 508 -6.81 29.42 -8.86
C TYR A 508 -5.42 30.03 -8.86
N ASN A 509 -5.28 31.26 -8.39
CA ASN A 509 -4.01 31.99 -8.44
C ASN A 509 -3.46 32.25 -7.04
N LEU A 510 -2.15 32.12 -6.93
CA LEU A 510 -1.39 32.38 -5.73
C LEU A 510 -0.38 33.51 -5.96
N THR A 511 -0.04 34.19 -4.89
CA THR A 511 1.13 35.10 -4.81
C THR A 511 2.19 34.52 -3.89
N ASP A 512 3.46 34.86 -4.16
CA ASP A 512 4.60 34.39 -3.37
C ASP A 512 4.56 34.96 -1.95
N GLY A 513 4.59 34.09 -0.94
CA GLY A 513 4.66 34.41 0.49
C GLY A 513 6.02 34.10 1.11
N GLY A 514 6.97 33.62 0.31
CA GLY A 514 8.36 33.37 0.70
C GLY A 514 8.63 32.03 1.38
N LYS A 515 9.89 31.71 1.46
CA LYS A 515 10.41 30.47 2.08
C LYS A 515 10.42 30.56 3.59
N MET A 516 10.05 29.49 4.25
CA MET A 516 10.03 29.43 5.71
C MET A 516 11.44 29.27 6.28
N LYS A 517 11.67 29.93 7.39
CA LYS A 517 12.96 29.97 8.10
C LYS A 517 12.84 29.41 9.50
N LEU A 518 13.93 28.81 9.96
CA LEU A 518 14.13 28.48 11.35
C LEU A 518 14.69 29.71 12.10
N THR A 519 14.68 29.65 13.42
CA THR A 519 15.18 30.71 14.30
C THR A 519 16.66 31.03 14.12
N ASP A 520 17.44 30.14 13.50
CA ASP A 520 18.83 30.38 13.10
C ASP A 520 19.00 31.01 11.70
N GLY A 521 17.89 31.30 11.02
CA GLY A 521 17.87 31.88 9.67
C GLY A 521 17.98 30.85 8.52
N SER A 522 18.20 29.57 8.82
CA SER A 522 18.26 28.54 7.79
C SER A 522 16.89 28.24 7.21
N SER A 523 16.84 27.83 5.93
CA SER A 523 15.60 27.33 5.28
C SER A 523 15.27 25.94 5.77
N VAL A 524 13.97 25.62 5.86
CA VAL A 524 13.52 24.27 6.22
C VAL A 524 13.39 23.42 4.95
N LYS A 525 14.23 22.40 4.82
CA LYS A 525 14.22 21.47 3.68
C LYS A 525 13.63 20.10 4.07
N ALA A 526 12.73 19.58 3.25
CA ALA A 526 12.12 18.27 3.53
C ALA A 526 13.15 17.14 3.55
N ASN A 527 14.11 17.12 2.62
CA ASN A 527 15.14 16.08 2.56
C ASN A 527 16.08 16.06 3.80
N TRP A 528 16.15 17.13 4.56
CA TRP A 528 16.84 17.15 5.83
C TRP A 528 16.01 16.50 6.94
N LEU A 529 14.72 16.84 6.98
CA LEU A 529 13.77 16.25 7.95
C LEU A 529 13.52 14.77 7.69
N GLU A 530 13.49 14.37 6.43
CA GLU A 530 13.31 13.00 5.97
C GLU A 530 14.61 12.23 5.68
N ALA A 531 15.76 12.79 6.03
CA ALA A 531 17.04 12.12 5.92
C ALA A 531 17.36 11.58 4.51
N GLY A 532 17.19 12.41 3.50
CA GLY A 532 17.57 12.12 2.10
C GLY A 532 16.41 11.80 1.17
N GLY A 533 15.17 11.82 1.66
CA GLY A 533 13.98 11.83 0.80
C GLY A 533 13.77 13.20 0.19
N LYS A 534 13.23 13.28 -1.03
CA LYS A 534 12.72 14.53 -1.61
C LYS A 534 11.20 14.48 -1.62
N GLY A 535 10.56 15.63 -1.37
CA GLY A 535 9.12 15.72 -1.28
C GLY A 535 8.54 14.94 -0.10
N ARG A 536 7.30 14.50 -0.24
CA ARG A 536 6.60 13.57 0.67
C ARG A 536 6.36 14.10 2.09
N LEU A 537 6.49 15.40 2.30
CA LEU A 537 6.11 16.05 3.55
C LEU A 537 4.62 16.41 3.50
N ARG A 538 3.92 16.33 4.62
CA ARG A 538 2.49 16.63 4.72
C ARG A 538 2.32 17.65 5.83
N PHE A 539 1.59 18.71 5.51
CA PHE A 539 1.44 19.88 6.34
C PHE A 539 0.07 19.92 7.00
N GLU A 540 0.05 20.27 8.29
CA GLU A 540 -1.16 20.66 9.01
C GLU A 540 -0.86 21.99 9.71
N ILE A 541 -1.75 22.97 9.52
CA ILE A 541 -1.67 24.30 10.14
C ILE A 541 -2.59 24.30 11.36
N VAL A 542 -2.02 24.51 12.52
CA VAL A 542 -2.77 24.45 13.79
C VAL A 542 -2.06 25.28 14.86
N ASP A 543 -2.81 25.91 15.76
CA ASP A 543 -2.29 26.40 17.04
C ASP A 543 -2.11 25.17 17.94
N TRP A 544 -0.89 24.59 17.90
CA TRP A 544 -0.65 23.31 18.56
C TRP A 544 -0.38 23.45 20.05
N ASP A 545 0.33 24.47 20.49
CA ASP A 545 0.64 24.69 21.91
C ASP A 545 -0.37 25.57 22.64
N GLY A 546 -1.35 26.14 21.93
CA GLY A 546 -2.43 26.94 22.50
C GLY A 546 -2.02 28.39 22.84
N ASP A 547 -0.96 28.89 22.19
CA ASP A 547 -0.49 30.26 22.42
C ASP A 547 -1.20 31.32 21.56
N GLY A 548 -2.13 30.88 20.68
CA GLY A 548 -2.93 31.72 19.78
C GLY A 548 -2.24 32.00 18.44
N ILE A 549 -1.04 31.46 18.20
CA ILE A 549 -0.31 31.57 16.94
C ILE A 549 -0.32 30.24 16.19
N LYS A 550 -0.53 30.27 14.89
CA LYS A 550 -0.53 29.04 14.08
C LYS A 550 0.89 28.49 13.90
N ASP A 551 1.01 27.21 14.20
CA ASP A 551 2.18 26.37 14.04
C ASP A 551 2.05 25.46 12.82
N LEU A 552 3.07 24.59 12.60
CA LEU A 552 3.00 23.49 11.66
C LEU A 552 3.20 22.14 12.37
N LEU A 553 2.28 21.20 12.13
CA LEU A 553 2.55 19.78 12.31
C LEU A 553 2.94 19.16 10.96
N LEU A 554 4.04 18.45 10.94
CA LEU A 554 4.56 17.79 9.74
C LEU A 554 4.52 16.28 9.92
N ALA A 555 3.88 15.58 8.99
CA ALA A 555 4.00 14.13 8.91
C ALA A 555 5.10 13.76 7.91
N THR A 556 6.08 12.96 8.37
CA THR A 556 7.22 12.53 7.57
C THR A 556 6.91 11.25 6.80
N ASN A 557 7.78 10.89 5.85
CA ASN A 557 7.65 9.68 5.07
C ASN A 557 8.30 8.46 5.79
N MET A 558 9.38 7.95 5.23
CA MET A 558 10.03 6.68 5.62
C MET A 558 11.09 6.86 6.72
N HIS A 559 11.65 8.03 6.78
CA HIS A 559 12.71 8.38 7.71
C HIS A 559 12.44 9.75 8.31
N HIS A 560 13.06 10.03 9.42
CA HIS A 560 13.06 11.37 10.00
C HIS A 560 14.39 11.68 10.64
N MET A 561 14.69 12.97 10.73
CA MET A 561 15.78 13.51 11.53
C MET A 561 15.22 14.47 12.56
N ILE A 562 15.74 14.35 13.77
CA ILE A 562 15.54 15.36 14.79
C ILE A 562 16.79 16.26 14.74
N PRO A 563 16.65 17.55 14.47
CA PRO A 563 17.81 18.43 14.41
C PRO A 563 18.50 18.56 15.76
N ASP A 564 19.79 18.73 15.72
CA ASP A 564 20.58 19.13 16.87
C ASP A 564 20.49 20.66 16.99
N THR A 565 19.94 21.15 18.07
CA THR A 565 19.78 22.60 18.31
C THR A 565 21.10 23.36 18.37
N ILE A 566 22.24 22.66 18.60
CA ILE A 566 23.58 23.25 18.60
C ILE A 566 24.19 23.28 17.20
N ARG A 567 23.93 22.19 16.38
CA ARG A 567 24.54 22.01 15.07
C ARG A 567 23.63 22.38 13.90
N GLY A 568 22.35 22.60 14.17
CA GLY A 568 21.36 22.92 13.15
C GLY A 568 20.91 21.74 12.28
N ILE A 569 20.26 22.08 11.17
CA ILE A 569 19.88 21.14 10.10
C ILE A 569 20.75 21.42 8.87
N PRO A 570 21.30 20.41 8.15
CA PRO A 570 21.22 18.97 8.43
C PRO A 570 22.16 18.55 9.53
N TRP A 571 21.74 17.62 10.35
CA TRP A 571 22.62 17.04 11.35
C TRP A 571 23.31 15.79 10.81
N SER A 572 24.62 15.71 11.00
CA SER A 572 25.45 14.57 10.56
C SER A 572 25.28 13.33 11.43
N ARG A 573 24.05 12.82 11.59
CA ARG A 573 23.88 11.46 12.11
C ARG A 573 24.36 10.48 11.06
N PRO A 574 25.15 9.46 11.45
CA PRO A 574 25.59 8.43 10.52
C PRO A 574 24.42 7.59 9.96
N LYS A 575 23.24 7.59 10.62
CA LYS A 575 22.03 6.90 10.16
C LYS A 575 20.78 7.68 10.58
N PRO A 576 19.87 7.97 9.65
CA PRO A 576 18.57 8.53 9.98
C PRO A 576 17.77 7.55 10.84
N LEU A 577 16.84 8.07 11.65
CA LEU A 577 15.85 7.27 12.35
C LEU A 577 14.86 6.74 11.31
N ARG A 578 14.61 5.43 11.29
CA ARG A 578 13.65 4.80 10.40
C ARG A 578 12.24 4.87 10.99
N GLY A 579 11.28 4.96 10.10
CA GLY A 579 9.86 5.05 10.41
C GLY A 579 9.36 6.48 10.32
N ALA A 580 8.14 6.61 9.84
CA ALA A 580 7.46 7.87 9.79
C ALA A 580 7.06 8.37 11.18
N THR A 581 6.99 9.66 11.33
CA THR A 581 6.64 10.33 12.60
C THR A 581 5.90 11.64 12.37
N LEU A 582 5.48 12.25 13.45
CA LEU A 582 4.96 13.61 13.50
C LEU A 582 6.01 14.54 14.11
N LEU A 583 6.26 15.65 13.43
CA LEU A 583 7.14 16.71 13.88
C LEU A 583 6.33 17.98 14.16
N PHE A 584 6.57 18.59 15.30
CA PHE A 584 6.01 19.87 15.69
C PHE A 584 7.04 20.99 15.41
N LEU A 585 6.67 21.92 14.55
CA LEU A 585 7.41 23.16 14.30
C LEU A 585 6.63 24.30 14.94
N ARG A 586 7.10 24.77 16.09
CA ARG A 586 6.53 25.90 16.79
C ARG A 586 6.86 27.19 16.04
N ASN A 587 5.87 28.02 15.80
CA ASN A 587 6.07 29.35 15.25
C ASN A 587 6.47 30.34 16.37
N ALA A 588 7.74 30.66 16.45
CA ALA A 588 8.29 31.66 17.40
C ALA A 588 8.16 33.08 16.89
N GLY A 589 7.70 33.30 15.66
CA GLY A 589 7.45 34.61 15.07
C GLY A 589 5.97 35.02 15.25
N THR A 590 5.40 35.54 14.19
CA THR A 590 3.98 35.90 14.13
C THR A 590 3.31 35.15 12.97
N GLU A 591 1.97 35.13 12.90
CA GLU A 591 1.29 34.55 11.74
C GLU A 591 1.58 35.29 10.43
N ALA A 592 1.82 36.61 10.51
CA ALA A 592 2.18 37.42 9.34
C ALA A 592 3.64 37.15 8.86
N ASP A 593 4.55 36.95 9.80
CA ASP A 593 5.97 36.68 9.55
C ASP A 593 6.42 35.48 10.40
N PRO A 594 6.12 34.25 9.96
CA PRO A 594 6.41 33.05 10.73
C PRO A 594 7.89 32.69 10.67
N VAL A 595 8.45 32.41 11.84
CA VAL A 595 9.79 31.88 12.05
C VAL A 595 9.70 30.70 12.99
N PHE A 596 10.17 29.54 12.54
CA PHE A 596 9.94 28.30 13.25
C PHE A 596 11.09 27.89 14.15
N GLU A 597 10.78 27.36 15.33
CA GLU A 597 11.75 26.63 16.14
C GLU A 597 12.19 25.34 15.43
N PHE A 598 13.32 24.78 15.89
CA PHE A 598 13.73 23.45 15.43
C PHE A 598 12.64 22.42 15.74
N PRO A 599 12.33 21.53 14.78
CA PRO A 599 11.24 20.58 14.93
C PRO A 599 11.46 19.62 16.10
N LYS A 600 10.41 19.39 16.86
CA LYS A 600 10.35 18.42 17.96
C LYS A 600 9.51 17.23 17.53
N GLN A 601 9.98 16.02 17.82
CA GLN A 601 9.20 14.82 17.53
C GLN A 601 8.14 14.61 18.60
N LEU A 602 6.89 14.34 18.17
CA LEU A 602 5.81 14.01 19.09
C LEU A 602 6.03 12.65 19.77
N LYS A 603 5.59 12.57 21.01
CA LYS A 603 5.51 11.35 21.80
C LYS A 603 4.05 11.04 22.11
N TYR A 604 3.69 9.76 22.12
CA TYR A 604 2.39 9.28 22.56
C TYR A 604 2.57 8.35 23.76
N LYS A 605 1.95 8.68 24.87
CA LYS A 605 2.14 7.99 26.17
C LYS A 605 3.62 7.85 26.58
N GLY A 606 4.40 8.89 26.30
CA GLY A 606 5.83 8.96 26.62
C GLY A 606 6.77 8.35 25.57
N GLU A 607 6.28 7.55 24.65
CA GLU A 607 7.06 6.92 23.58
C GLU A 607 7.00 7.72 22.28
N LEU A 608 8.10 7.80 21.54
CA LEU A 608 8.15 8.52 20.27
C LEU A 608 7.12 7.97 19.28
N VAL A 609 6.30 8.83 18.69
CA VAL A 609 5.33 8.43 17.66
C VAL A 609 6.06 7.86 16.45
N ARG A 610 5.67 6.65 16.03
CA ARG A 610 6.24 5.96 14.85
C ARG A 610 5.18 5.11 14.14
N PHE A 611 5.14 5.20 12.81
CA PHE A 611 4.18 4.51 11.94
C PHE A 611 4.89 3.57 10.96
N GLY A 612 5.65 2.64 11.40
CA GLY A 612 6.26 1.67 10.48
C GLY A 612 7.21 2.29 9.45
N HIS A 613 7.08 1.89 8.18
CA HIS A 613 8.07 2.19 7.14
C HIS A 613 7.83 3.54 6.45
N HIS A 614 6.64 3.74 5.86
CA HIS A 614 6.24 5.03 5.28
C HIS A 614 5.10 5.63 6.10
N GLY A 615 5.19 6.91 6.35
CA GLY A 615 4.13 7.66 7.00
C GLY A 615 3.25 8.38 6.02
N CYS A 616 2.24 8.97 6.57
CA CYS A 616 1.21 9.63 5.80
C CYS A 616 0.70 10.83 6.56
N GLY A 617 -0.29 11.54 5.98
CA GLY A 617 -0.77 12.80 6.50
C GLY A 617 -1.29 12.74 7.93
N ALA A 618 -1.31 13.90 8.55
CA ALA A 618 -2.00 14.16 9.80
C ALA A 618 -2.99 15.30 9.60
N SER A 619 -4.08 15.27 10.35
CA SER A 619 -5.05 16.36 10.44
C SER A 619 -5.52 16.53 11.88
N THR A 620 -5.78 17.76 12.28
CA THR A 620 -6.20 18.10 13.64
C THR A 620 -7.68 18.46 13.69
N GLY A 621 -8.35 18.12 14.80
CA GLY A 621 -9.76 18.47 14.96
C GLY A 621 -10.33 18.14 16.33
N MET A 622 -11.49 18.72 16.60
CA MET A 622 -12.24 18.56 17.86
C MET A 622 -13.06 17.25 17.81
N ILE A 623 -12.34 16.12 17.67
CA ILE A 623 -12.92 14.78 17.57
C ILE A 623 -12.31 13.87 18.65
N GLY A 624 -13.07 12.88 19.15
CA GLY A 624 -12.67 12.05 20.28
C GLY A 624 -12.87 12.77 21.62
N LYS A 625 -12.13 12.35 22.63
CA LYS A 625 -12.15 12.96 23.95
C LYS A 625 -11.28 14.21 23.95
N ILE A 626 -11.90 15.37 24.19
CA ILE A 626 -11.21 16.66 24.33
C ILE A 626 -11.13 17.00 25.83
N THR A 627 -9.92 17.28 26.33
CA THR A 627 -9.67 17.54 27.77
C THR A 627 -9.20 18.96 28.07
N ASP A 628 -8.44 19.56 27.17
CA ASP A 628 -7.79 20.86 27.34
C ASP A 628 -8.31 21.96 26.39
N GLY A 629 -9.34 21.63 25.59
CA GLY A 629 -9.89 22.54 24.59
C GLY A 629 -9.09 22.63 23.30
N LEU A 630 -7.99 21.85 23.18
CA LEU A 630 -7.13 21.77 22.01
C LEU A 630 -7.46 20.52 21.17
N PRO A 631 -7.17 20.53 19.85
CA PRO A 631 -7.56 19.46 18.96
C PRO A 631 -6.75 18.18 19.16
N ASN A 632 -7.39 17.04 18.93
CA ASN A 632 -6.74 15.75 18.73
C ASN A 632 -6.16 15.64 17.33
N VAL A 633 -5.36 14.59 17.08
CA VAL A 633 -4.73 14.32 15.78
C VAL A 633 -5.23 13.03 15.19
N VAL A 634 -5.72 13.10 13.95
CA VAL A 634 -5.97 11.92 13.12
C VAL A 634 -4.78 11.72 12.18
N VAL A 635 -4.25 10.52 12.12
CA VAL A 635 -3.06 10.18 11.32
C VAL A 635 -3.34 8.99 10.44
N GLY A 636 -2.96 9.10 9.16
CA GLY A 636 -2.93 7.97 8.24
C GLY A 636 -1.57 7.30 8.19
N ASP A 637 -1.52 6.03 7.78
CA ASP A 637 -0.25 5.33 7.55
C ASP A 637 -0.15 4.70 6.16
N GLU A 638 1.00 4.14 5.87
CA GLU A 638 1.26 3.50 4.57
C GLU A 638 0.36 2.29 4.31
N ARG A 639 -0.11 1.61 5.35
CA ARG A 639 -1.02 0.46 5.22
C ARG A 639 -2.44 0.86 4.83
N GLY A 640 -2.75 2.17 4.88
CA GLY A 640 -4.09 2.68 4.64
C GLY A 640 -4.98 2.77 5.87
N SER A 641 -4.43 2.51 7.05
CA SER A 641 -5.14 2.64 8.33
C SER A 641 -5.11 4.08 8.83
N ILE A 642 -6.15 4.45 9.57
CA ILE A 642 -6.30 5.77 10.16
C ILE A 642 -6.41 5.63 11.68
N TYR A 643 -5.72 6.48 12.41
CA TYR A 643 -5.57 6.47 13.86
C TYR A 643 -6.03 7.78 14.45
N LEU A 644 -6.69 7.74 15.61
CA LEU A 644 -7.02 8.92 16.41
C LEU A 644 -6.12 8.97 17.64
N LEU A 645 -5.20 9.92 17.69
CA LEU A 645 -4.33 10.15 18.84
C LEU A 645 -4.89 11.27 19.71
N GLU A 646 -5.34 10.90 20.90
CA GLU A 646 -5.88 11.89 21.85
C GLU A 646 -4.78 12.76 22.42
N ARG A 647 -5.00 14.07 22.40
CA ARG A 647 -4.07 15.11 22.80
C ARG A 647 -3.53 14.91 24.22
N GLU A 648 -4.38 14.48 25.16
CA GLU A 648 -3.99 14.26 26.56
C GLU A 648 -2.83 13.25 26.73
N HIS A 649 -2.58 12.43 25.71
CA HIS A 649 -1.50 11.45 25.68
C HIS A 649 -0.30 11.88 24.83
N LEU A 650 -0.37 13.06 24.18
CA LEU A 650 0.68 13.60 23.33
C LEU A 650 1.56 14.57 24.12
N SER A 651 2.87 14.53 23.83
CA SER A 651 3.88 15.45 24.32
C SER A 651 4.98 15.67 23.28
N TRP A 652 5.83 16.70 23.44
CA TRP A 652 6.91 17.05 22.52
C TRP A 652 8.17 17.60 23.19
#